data_1bfa1446b35b84f152211cf53308100d
#
_entry.id   1bfa1446b35b84f152211cf53308100d
#
_cell.length_a   1.000
_cell.length_b   1.000
_cell.length_c   1.000
_cell.angle_alpha   90.00
_cell.angle_beta   90.00
_cell.angle_gamma   90.00
#
_symmetry.space_group_name_H-M   'P 1'
#
loop_
_entity.id
_entity.type
_entity.pdbx_description
1 polymer ?
#
loop_
_entity_poly.entity_id
_entity_poly.type
_entity_poly.pdbx_seq_one_letter_code
_entity_poly.pdbx_strand_id
1 'polypeptide(L)'
;MGVDAGSTTTKLVLITEDGKLLYQHYSSNQGQPLDKVVSKLKDIYSQINPGIVIKGSAVTGYGEELIKSGLSIDFGIVETVAHFKAASYFCPEVDFIIDIGGQDIKCFKIKNHSIDSIMLNEACSSGCGSFIQTFALALGYDISDFAQLGLMAEHPVDLGSRCTVFMNSSVKQAQKDGATVENISAGLSSSIIKNAIYKVIRARSPEELGKNIVVQGGTFLNDAVLRAFEKEMGRNVIRPAISGLMGAFGAALYAKEKSKGISSIISGADLQNFSYTSKSAQCGGCTAKCSLNIINFGNGRRFISGNKCEKGAGKTNSSGDESLYEFKYKYVLDLFKNSSGSKARVGIPLALNFYELIPFWKAFFEELDMQIVFSEESSRDTYYKGQHTIPSDTVCYPAKLVHGHIESLLEKNVDFIFYPCMSYNLDEGESDNHFNCPVVAYYPELLKANNQRLNDGNFIHPYLDLNREKNVVSVMTDVLTGYGVKKSQVKIAVKKAFSALSDYRNEIFNKGNRIINGARENGQKIIVLAGRPYHIDKEINHGIHKLITSLGMAVVSEDAVFQYGHYPDPHVLNQWSYHARLYRAAQYVTTQPDMQLVQLVSFGCGIDAITTDEVREILESKGKLYTQLKIDEINNLGAAKIRLRSLVAAMDER
;
A
#
# COMPACT_ATOMS: atom_id res chain seq x y z
N MET A 1 -2.46 -18.26 -25.50
CA MET A 1 -3.11 -18.79 -24.30
C MET A 1 -3.03 -17.75 -23.19
N GLY A 2 -4.09 -17.59 -22.41
CA GLY A 2 -4.11 -16.72 -21.24
C GLY A 2 -4.62 -17.45 -20.01
N VAL A 3 -4.00 -17.15 -18.87
CA VAL A 3 -4.36 -17.68 -17.56
C VAL A 3 -4.60 -16.52 -16.62
N ASP A 4 -5.69 -16.56 -15.87
CA ASP A 4 -5.95 -15.67 -14.74
C ASP A 4 -6.09 -16.53 -13.48
N ALA A 5 -5.08 -16.45 -12.62
CA ALA A 5 -5.00 -17.18 -11.36
C ALA A 5 -5.32 -16.26 -10.19
N GLY A 6 -6.60 -15.99 -9.97
CA GLY A 6 -7.08 -15.20 -8.86
C GLY A 6 -6.96 -15.93 -7.51
N SER A 7 -7.29 -15.20 -6.43
CA SER A 7 -7.25 -15.74 -5.06
C SER A 7 -8.25 -16.88 -4.83
N THR A 8 -9.41 -16.82 -5.47
CA THR A 8 -10.52 -17.80 -5.28
C THR A 8 -10.84 -18.60 -6.52
N THR A 9 -10.55 -18.08 -7.70
CA THR A 9 -10.93 -18.67 -8.99
C THR A 9 -9.75 -18.72 -9.95
N THR A 10 -9.76 -19.73 -10.82
CA THR A 10 -8.82 -19.87 -11.94
C THR A 10 -9.57 -19.88 -13.26
N LYS A 11 -9.06 -19.10 -14.22
CA LYS A 11 -9.63 -18.98 -15.55
C LYS A 11 -8.54 -19.27 -16.57
N LEU A 12 -8.90 -19.94 -17.63
CA LEU A 12 -8.02 -20.21 -18.78
C LEU A 12 -8.78 -19.92 -20.07
N VAL A 13 -8.08 -19.36 -21.04
CA VAL A 13 -8.59 -19.17 -22.38
C VAL A 13 -7.54 -19.52 -23.44
N LEU A 14 -8.02 -20.07 -24.56
CA LEU A 14 -7.25 -20.12 -25.79
C LEU A 14 -7.93 -19.23 -26.83
N ILE A 15 -7.15 -18.46 -27.54
CA ILE A 15 -7.62 -17.63 -28.65
C ILE A 15 -6.85 -17.99 -29.93
N THR A 16 -7.49 -17.78 -31.06
CA THR A 16 -6.86 -17.85 -32.37
C THR A 16 -5.95 -16.65 -32.62
N GLU A 17 -5.26 -16.64 -33.75
CA GLU A 17 -4.43 -15.52 -34.18
C GLU A 17 -5.24 -14.26 -34.50
N ASP A 18 -6.52 -14.39 -34.91
CA ASP A 18 -7.47 -13.30 -35.10
C ASP A 18 -8.21 -12.89 -33.81
N GLY A 19 -7.94 -13.54 -32.68
CA GLY A 19 -8.48 -13.18 -31.37
C GLY A 19 -9.79 -13.87 -31.01
N LYS A 20 -10.29 -14.82 -31.81
CA LYS A 20 -11.49 -15.60 -31.48
C LYS A 20 -11.22 -16.60 -30.37
N LEU A 21 -12.18 -16.73 -29.47
CA LEU A 21 -12.12 -17.66 -28.34
C LEU A 21 -12.32 -19.10 -28.83
N LEU A 22 -11.35 -19.97 -28.58
CA LEU A 22 -11.39 -21.41 -28.90
C LEU A 22 -11.73 -22.27 -27.70
N TYR A 23 -11.24 -21.90 -26.53
CA TYR A 23 -11.45 -22.63 -25.29
C TYR A 23 -11.60 -21.65 -24.14
N GLN A 24 -12.47 -21.98 -23.22
CA GLN A 24 -12.67 -21.21 -21.99
C GLN A 24 -12.89 -22.12 -20.79
N HIS A 25 -12.35 -21.73 -19.66
CA HIS A 25 -12.59 -22.38 -18.38
C HIS A 25 -12.67 -21.35 -17.26
N TYR A 26 -13.65 -21.51 -16.38
CA TYR A 26 -13.83 -20.73 -15.17
C TYR A 26 -14.23 -21.66 -14.03
N SER A 27 -13.46 -21.70 -12.94
CA SER A 27 -13.83 -22.48 -11.76
C SER A 27 -13.19 -21.96 -10.48
N SER A 28 -13.74 -22.35 -9.33
CA SER A 28 -13.06 -22.20 -8.05
C SER A 28 -11.75 -22.98 -8.04
N ASN A 29 -10.71 -22.41 -7.44
CA ASN A 29 -9.40 -23.04 -7.25
C ASN A 29 -9.18 -23.59 -5.83
N GLN A 30 -10.10 -23.33 -4.91
CA GLN A 30 -10.03 -23.78 -3.52
C GLN A 30 -8.68 -23.49 -2.83
N GLY A 31 -8.04 -22.37 -3.18
CA GLY A 31 -6.72 -21.97 -2.69
C GLY A 31 -5.53 -22.68 -3.36
N GLN A 32 -5.76 -23.50 -4.39
CA GLN A 32 -4.74 -24.27 -5.12
C GLN A 32 -4.70 -23.91 -6.62
N PRO A 33 -4.34 -22.68 -6.97
CA PRO A 33 -4.39 -22.21 -8.35
C PRO A 33 -3.46 -23.00 -9.29
N LEU A 34 -2.28 -23.41 -8.82
CA LEU A 34 -1.33 -24.18 -9.63
C LEU A 34 -1.88 -25.54 -10.02
N ASP A 35 -2.42 -26.30 -9.07
CA ASP A 35 -3.00 -27.61 -9.34
C ASP A 35 -4.18 -27.54 -10.29
N LYS A 36 -5.00 -26.47 -10.14
CA LYS A 36 -6.12 -26.23 -11.05
C LYS A 36 -5.65 -25.94 -12.48
N VAL A 37 -4.62 -25.12 -12.65
CA VAL A 37 -4.05 -24.83 -13.98
C VAL A 37 -3.44 -26.10 -14.59
N VAL A 38 -2.66 -26.86 -13.82
CA VAL A 38 -2.08 -28.15 -14.26
C VAL A 38 -3.16 -29.11 -14.74
N SER A 39 -4.21 -29.29 -13.94
CA SER A 39 -5.34 -30.17 -14.32
C SER A 39 -5.97 -29.71 -15.64
N LYS A 40 -6.22 -28.40 -15.79
CA LYS A 40 -6.88 -27.89 -17.00
C LYS A 40 -5.98 -27.87 -18.23
N LEU A 41 -4.68 -27.69 -18.05
CA LEU A 41 -3.73 -27.87 -19.15
C LEU A 41 -3.66 -29.32 -19.64
N LYS A 42 -3.74 -30.31 -18.73
CA LYS A 42 -3.86 -31.73 -19.11
C LYS A 42 -5.11 -31.97 -19.93
N ASP A 43 -6.25 -31.44 -19.53
CA ASP A 43 -7.51 -31.52 -20.29
C ASP A 43 -7.35 -30.90 -21.68
N ILE A 44 -6.76 -29.71 -21.78
CA ILE A 44 -6.51 -29.01 -23.04
C ILE A 44 -5.62 -29.85 -23.95
N TYR A 45 -4.46 -30.30 -23.47
CA TYR A 45 -3.53 -31.11 -24.27
C TYR A 45 -4.11 -32.46 -24.73
N SER A 46 -5.06 -33.01 -23.98
CA SER A 46 -5.76 -34.24 -24.40
C SER A 46 -6.77 -34.01 -25.52
N GLN A 47 -7.27 -32.79 -25.68
CA GLN A 47 -8.32 -32.40 -26.64
C GLN A 47 -7.76 -31.70 -27.89
N ILE A 48 -6.58 -31.11 -27.80
CA ILE A 48 -5.96 -30.40 -28.92
C ILE A 48 -5.39 -31.41 -29.93
N ASN A 49 -5.67 -31.18 -31.22
CA ASN A 49 -5.00 -31.93 -32.29
C ASN A 49 -3.49 -31.75 -32.20
N PRO A 50 -2.69 -32.82 -32.33
CA PRO A 50 -1.22 -32.78 -32.27
C PRO A 50 -0.53 -31.76 -33.18
N GLY A 51 -1.21 -31.30 -34.23
CA GLY A 51 -0.72 -30.25 -35.13
C GLY A 51 -0.92 -28.81 -34.66
N ILE A 52 -1.65 -28.59 -33.56
CA ILE A 52 -1.89 -27.24 -33.01
C ILE A 52 -0.77 -26.87 -32.05
N VAL A 53 -0.17 -25.71 -32.28
CA VAL A 53 0.95 -25.18 -31.49
C VAL A 53 0.52 -23.91 -30.74
N ILE A 54 0.82 -23.83 -29.45
CA ILE A 54 0.65 -22.62 -28.66
C ILE A 54 1.82 -21.68 -29.00
N LYS A 55 1.53 -20.59 -29.71
CA LYS A 55 2.52 -19.57 -30.08
C LYS A 55 2.94 -18.66 -28.95
N GLY A 56 2.06 -18.41 -28.00
CA GLY A 56 2.35 -17.55 -26.85
C GLY A 56 1.45 -17.83 -25.66
N SER A 57 2.00 -17.62 -24.49
CA SER A 57 1.31 -17.83 -23.21
C SER A 57 1.56 -16.66 -22.24
N ALA A 58 0.52 -16.24 -21.54
CA ALA A 58 0.65 -15.25 -20.47
C ALA A 58 -0.23 -15.62 -19.28
N VAL A 59 0.21 -15.20 -18.11
CA VAL A 59 -0.53 -15.39 -16.85
C VAL A 59 -0.65 -14.08 -16.12
N THR A 60 -1.81 -13.89 -15.49
CA THR A 60 -2.13 -12.75 -14.62
C THR A 60 -2.76 -13.24 -13.30
N GLY A 61 -3.05 -12.30 -12.40
CA GLY A 61 -3.70 -12.57 -11.14
C GLY A 61 -2.72 -12.86 -10.00
N TYR A 62 -3.27 -13.15 -8.82
CA TYR A 62 -2.50 -13.35 -7.59
C TYR A 62 -1.45 -14.48 -7.68
N GLY A 63 -1.77 -15.54 -8.41
CA GLY A 63 -0.89 -16.70 -8.63
C GLY A 63 0.12 -16.56 -9.79
N GLU A 64 0.22 -15.39 -10.41
CA GLU A 64 1.03 -15.14 -11.62
C GLU A 64 2.45 -15.70 -11.53
N GLU A 65 3.21 -15.26 -10.53
CA GLU A 65 4.64 -15.61 -10.42
C GLU A 65 4.87 -17.11 -10.17
N LEU A 66 3.99 -17.71 -9.35
CA LEU A 66 4.03 -19.16 -9.07
C LEU A 66 3.79 -19.97 -10.34
N ILE A 67 2.74 -19.64 -11.06
CA ILE A 67 2.32 -20.38 -12.26
C ILE A 67 3.30 -20.14 -13.39
N LYS A 68 3.77 -18.91 -13.59
CA LYS A 68 4.81 -18.58 -14.58
C LYS A 68 6.07 -19.42 -14.33
N SER A 69 6.54 -19.47 -13.09
CA SER A 69 7.74 -20.23 -12.71
C SER A 69 7.53 -21.74 -12.84
N GLY A 70 6.38 -22.27 -12.40
CA GLY A 70 6.08 -23.69 -12.43
C GLY A 70 5.91 -24.23 -13.84
N LEU A 71 5.18 -23.54 -14.68
CA LEU A 71 4.72 -24.03 -15.99
C LEU A 71 5.46 -23.40 -17.17
N SER A 72 6.53 -22.62 -16.95
CA SER A 72 7.30 -21.92 -18.01
C SER A 72 6.46 -21.03 -18.90
N ILE A 73 5.45 -20.36 -18.35
CA ILE A 73 4.65 -19.40 -19.11
C ILE A 73 5.53 -18.21 -19.55
N ASP A 74 5.40 -17.80 -20.82
CA ASP A 74 6.28 -16.80 -21.43
C ASP A 74 6.21 -15.45 -20.71
N PHE A 75 5.00 -14.97 -20.42
CA PHE A 75 4.79 -13.64 -19.86
C PHE A 75 3.97 -13.67 -18.58
N GLY A 76 4.38 -12.85 -17.60
CA GLY A 76 3.54 -12.42 -16.50
C GLY A 76 3.05 -11.02 -16.78
N ILE A 77 1.76 -10.78 -16.67
CA ILE A 77 1.16 -9.47 -16.90
C ILE A 77 0.40 -9.00 -15.66
N VAL A 78 0.50 -7.72 -15.37
CA VAL A 78 -0.26 -7.12 -14.28
C VAL A 78 -1.75 -7.19 -14.60
N GLU A 79 -2.55 -7.55 -13.60
CA GLU A 79 -3.98 -7.78 -13.75
C GLU A 79 -4.71 -6.56 -14.32
N THR A 80 -4.34 -5.34 -13.90
CA THR A 80 -4.90 -4.08 -14.42
C THR A 80 -4.72 -3.93 -15.93
N VAL A 81 -3.53 -4.28 -16.45
CA VAL A 81 -3.24 -4.22 -17.90
C VAL A 81 -4.00 -5.31 -18.65
N ALA A 82 -4.10 -6.52 -18.08
CA ALA A 82 -4.88 -7.59 -18.69
C ALA A 82 -6.36 -7.19 -18.84
N HIS A 83 -6.95 -6.67 -17.77
CA HIS A 83 -8.34 -6.21 -17.77
C HIS A 83 -8.56 -5.04 -18.73
N PHE A 84 -7.65 -4.08 -18.80
CA PHE A 84 -7.72 -2.97 -19.74
C PHE A 84 -7.64 -3.45 -21.21
N LYS A 85 -6.68 -4.32 -21.55
CA LYS A 85 -6.56 -4.87 -22.91
C LYS A 85 -7.82 -5.62 -23.34
N ALA A 86 -8.42 -6.40 -22.44
CA ALA A 86 -9.66 -7.09 -22.73
C ALA A 86 -10.83 -6.11 -22.93
N ALA A 87 -10.98 -5.12 -22.05
CA ALA A 87 -12.04 -4.12 -22.17
C ALA A 87 -11.92 -3.31 -23.47
N SER A 88 -10.72 -2.86 -23.81
CA SER A 88 -10.44 -2.12 -25.06
C SER A 88 -10.71 -2.94 -26.33
N TYR A 89 -10.55 -4.28 -26.27
CA TYR A 89 -10.92 -5.16 -27.37
C TYR A 89 -12.43 -5.17 -27.67
N PHE A 90 -13.27 -5.16 -26.62
CA PHE A 90 -14.74 -5.13 -26.76
C PHE A 90 -15.30 -3.72 -26.93
N CYS A 91 -14.63 -2.72 -26.38
CA CYS A 91 -15.00 -1.32 -26.46
C CYS A 91 -13.74 -0.46 -26.63
N PRO A 92 -13.30 -0.19 -27.87
CA PRO A 92 -12.11 0.63 -28.12
C PRO A 92 -12.16 2.03 -27.49
N GLU A 93 -13.36 2.62 -27.42
CA GLU A 93 -13.61 3.95 -26.84
C GLU A 93 -14.03 3.88 -25.37
N VAL A 94 -13.56 2.87 -24.62
CA VAL A 94 -13.90 2.73 -23.20
C VAL A 94 -13.37 3.92 -22.38
N ASP A 95 -14.26 4.54 -21.58
CA ASP A 95 -13.94 5.63 -20.67
C ASP A 95 -13.68 5.14 -19.26
N PHE A 96 -14.40 4.08 -18.85
CA PHE A 96 -14.33 3.56 -17.50
C PHE A 96 -14.52 2.03 -17.45
N ILE A 97 -13.72 1.37 -16.66
CA ILE A 97 -13.78 -0.08 -16.46
C ILE A 97 -14.03 -0.35 -14.97
N ILE A 98 -15.02 -1.21 -14.71
CA ILE A 98 -15.29 -1.69 -13.34
C ILE A 98 -15.18 -3.21 -13.34
N ASP A 99 -14.22 -3.72 -12.61
CA ASP A 99 -14.02 -5.13 -12.36
C ASP A 99 -14.40 -5.45 -10.92
N ILE A 100 -15.43 -6.28 -10.73
CA ILE A 100 -15.81 -6.80 -9.41
C ILE A 100 -15.54 -8.29 -9.39
N GLY A 101 -14.45 -8.64 -8.70
CA GLY A 101 -14.03 -10.01 -8.46
C GLY A 101 -14.77 -10.68 -7.32
N GLY A 102 -14.24 -11.83 -6.89
CA GLY A 102 -14.76 -12.56 -5.72
C GLY A 102 -14.42 -11.85 -4.40
N GLN A 103 -13.29 -11.16 -4.31
CA GLN A 103 -12.79 -10.57 -3.05
C GLN A 103 -12.31 -9.12 -3.19
N ASP A 104 -12.25 -8.57 -4.38
CA ASP A 104 -11.74 -7.23 -4.67
C ASP A 104 -12.58 -6.49 -5.69
N ILE A 105 -12.44 -5.17 -5.70
CA ILE A 105 -13.01 -4.27 -6.71
C ILE A 105 -11.86 -3.48 -7.29
N LYS A 106 -11.78 -3.46 -8.62
CA LYS A 106 -10.83 -2.65 -9.38
C LYS A 106 -11.58 -1.76 -10.35
N CYS A 107 -11.25 -0.48 -10.36
CA CYS A 107 -11.84 0.48 -11.27
C CYS A 107 -10.74 1.27 -11.97
N PHE A 108 -10.92 1.51 -13.26
CA PHE A 108 -9.94 2.21 -14.09
C PHE A 108 -10.63 3.32 -14.87
N LYS A 109 -10.11 4.52 -14.76
CA LYS A 109 -10.48 5.62 -15.63
C LYS A 109 -9.53 5.62 -16.82
N ILE A 110 -10.09 5.73 -18.02
CA ILE A 110 -9.34 5.69 -19.27
C ILE A 110 -9.43 7.06 -19.93
N LYS A 111 -8.30 7.59 -20.39
CA LYS A 111 -8.20 8.78 -21.21
C LYS A 111 -7.17 8.57 -22.30
N ASN A 112 -7.47 9.02 -23.50
CA ASN A 112 -6.56 8.91 -24.64
C ASN A 112 -6.01 7.49 -24.84
N HIS A 113 -6.87 6.47 -24.70
CA HIS A 113 -6.54 5.04 -24.82
C HIS A 113 -5.49 4.54 -23.82
N SER A 114 -5.31 5.20 -22.69
CA SER A 114 -4.42 4.77 -21.61
C SER A 114 -5.08 4.91 -20.25
N ILE A 115 -4.56 4.15 -19.27
CA ILE A 115 -5.07 4.18 -17.89
C ILE A 115 -4.69 5.53 -17.25
N ASP A 116 -5.70 6.33 -16.93
CA ASP A 116 -5.57 7.65 -16.30
C ASP A 116 -5.52 7.55 -14.78
N SER A 117 -6.39 6.76 -14.18
CA SER A 117 -6.37 6.50 -12.74
C SER A 117 -6.84 5.08 -12.40
N ILE A 118 -6.38 4.57 -11.26
CA ILE A 118 -6.66 3.22 -10.76
C ILE A 118 -7.19 3.33 -9.34
N MET A 119 -8.40 2.79 -9.12
CA MET A 119 -9.03 2.72 -7.81
C MET A 119 -9.19 1.25 -7.41
N LEU A 120 -8.65 0.88 -6.26
CA LEU A 120 -8.61 -0.50 -5.80
C LEU A 120 -9.22 -0.61 -4.39
N ASN A 121 -10.04 -1.63 -4.17
CA ASN A 121 -10.47 -2.05 -2.85
C ASN A 121 -10.10 -3.52 -2.63
N GLU A 122 -9.01 -3.75 -1.94
CA GLU A 122 -8.49 -5.08 -1.59
C GLU A 122 -8.69 -5.42 -0.10
N ALA A 123 -9.07 -4.41 0.69
CA ALA A 123 -9.13 -4.54 2.15
C ALA A 123 -10.48 -5.03 2.67
N CYS A 124 -11.52 -4.99 1.85
CA CYS A 124 -12.86 -5.31 2.31
C CYS A 124 -13.66 -6.04 1.22
N SER A 125 -14.06 -7.28 1.51
CA SER A 125 -14.90 -8.09 0.63
C SER A 125 -16.37 -7.64 0.58
N SER A 126 -16.76 -6.63 1.38
CA SER A 126 -18.12 -6.07 1.35
C SER A 126 -18.32 -5.27 0.06
N GLY A 127 -18.85 -5.87 -0.93
CA GLY A 127 -19.01 -5.31 -2.26
C GLY A 127 -18.48 -6.22 -3.36
N CYS A 128 -17.99 -7.41 -3.01
CA CYS A 128 -17.45 -8.40 -3.93
C CYS A 128 -18.35 -9.64 -4.03
N GLY A 129 -18.10 -10.50 -5.01
CA GLY A 129 -18.94 -11.67 -5.29
C GLY A 129 -19.08 -12.65 -4.14
N SER A 130 -18.01 -12.84 -3.33
CA SER A 130 -18.07 -13.73 -2.15
C SER A 130 -19.10 -13.28 -1.11
N PHE A 131 -19.39 -12.00 -1.06
CA PHE A 131 -20.41 -11.44 -0.17
C PHE A 131 -21.82 -11.93 -0.55
N ILE A 132 -22.23 -11.80 -1.82
CA ILE A 132 -23.53 -12.31 -2.28
C ILE A 132 -23.59 -13.82 -2.12
N GLN A 133 -22.52 -14.54 -2.48
CA GLN A 133 -22.47 -15.99 -2.35
C GLN A 133 -22.68 -16.46 -0.91
N THR A 134 -22.10 -15.77 0.06
CA THR A 134 -22.28 -16.09 1.49
C THR A 134 -23.75 -15.94 1.90
N PHE A 135 -24.44 -14.88 1.45
CA PHE A 135 -25.84 -14.68 1.77
C PHE A 135 -26.76 -15.65 1.01
N ALA A 136 -26.49 -15.92 -0.27
CA ALA A 136 -27.25 -16.91 -1.03
C ALA A 136 -27.24 -18.27 -0.33
N LEU A 137 -26.03 -18.76 0.02
CA LEU A 137 -25.87 -20.02 0.75
C LEU A 137 -26.53 -20.01 2.13
N ALA A 138 -26.43 -18.91 2.88
CA ALA A 138 -27.07 -18.77 4.19
C ALA A 138 -28.60 -18.78 4.11
N LEU A 139 -29.17 -18.39 2.97
CA LEU A 139 -30.60 -18.41 2.68
C LEU A 139 -31.04 -19.70 2.00
N GLY A 140 -30.11 -20.63 1.71
CA GLY A 140 -30.41 -21.95 1.12
C GLY A 140 -30.51 -21.95 -0.41
N TYR A 141 -29.96 -20.95 -1.10
CA TYR A 141 -30.01 -20.83 -2.54
C TYR A 141 -28.64 -21.00 -3.21
N ASP A 142 -28.65 -21.53 -4.43
CA ASP A 142 -27.50 -21.37 -5.33
C ASP A 142 -27.37 -19.90 -5.77
N ILE A 143 -26.14 -19.48 -6.10
CA ILE A 143 -25.86 -18.06 -6.47
C ILE A 143 -26.61 -17.64 -7.74
N SER A 144 -26.78 -18.54 -8.71
CA SER A 144 -27.50 -18.24 -9.95
C SER A 144 -29.01 -18.09 -9.72
N ASP A 145 -29.59 -18.98 -8.93
CA ASP A 145 -31.02 -18.90 -8.56
C ASP A 145 -31.29 -17.65 -7.73
N PHE A 146 -30.40 -17.34 -6.80
CA PHE A 146 -30.48 -16.13 -5.98
C PHE A 146 -30.41 -14.84 -6.82
N ALA A 147 -29.59 -14.85 -7.88
CA ALA A 147 -29.53 -13.74 -8.84
C ALA A 147 -30.84 -13.56 -9.62
N GLN A 148 -31.44 -14.67 -10.09
CA GLN A 148 -32.71 -14.64 -10.81
C GLN A 148 -33.86 -14.13 -9.93
N LEU A 149 -33.90 -14.57 -8.67
CA LEU A 149 -34.87 -14.06 -7.70
C LEU A 149 -34.75 -12.54 -7.54
N GLY A 150 -33.53 -12.00 -7.47
CA GLY A 150 -33.30 -10.55 -7.37
C GLY A 150 -33.85 -9.72 -8.53
N LEU A 151 -33.98 -10.31 -9.72
CA LEU A 151 -34.61 -9.63 -10.87
C LEU A 151 -36.14 -9.54 -10.74
N MET A 152 -36.75 -10.40 -9.91
CA MET A 152 -38.20 -10.45 -9.69
C MET A 152 -38.65 -9.58 -8.51
N ALA A 153 -37.74 -8.86 -7.89
CA ALA A 153 -38.03 -8.01 -6.73
C ALA A 153 -38.96 -6.85 -7.06
N GLU A 154 -40.08 -6.76 -6.40
CA GLU A 154 -41.02 -5.64 -6.52
C GLU A 154 -40.58 -4.44 -5.66
N HIS A 155 -40.12 -4.72 -4.44
CA HIS A 155 -39.71 -3.72 -3.46
C HIS A 155 -38.35 -4.05 -2.83
N PRO A 156 -37.22 -3.83 -3.57
CA PRO A 156 -35.88 -4.13 -3.04
C PRO A 156 -35.64 -3.50 -1.68
N VAL A 157 -35.11 -4.27 -0.72
CA VAL A 157 -34.80 -3.78 0.62
C VAL A 157 -33.64 -2.81 0.55
N ASP A 158 -33.76 -1.63 1.13
CA ASP A 158 -32.61 -0.73 1.29
C ASP A 158 -31.71 -1.19 2.43
N LEU A 159 -30.64 -1.88 2.10
CA LEU A 159 -29.64 -2.36 3.04
C LEU A 159 -28.50 -1.36 3.25
N GLY A 160 -28.50 -0.24 2.49
CA GLY A 160 -27.44 0.76 2.52
C GLY A 160 -26.12 0.23 1.95
N SER A 161 -25.02 0.90 2.29
CA SER A 161 -23.65 0.55 1.87
C SER A 161 -22.76 0.26 3.09
N ARG A 162 -23.14 -0.69 3.94
CA ARG A 162 -22.44 -1.03 5.18
C ARG A 162 -21.44 -2.18 4.99
N CYS A 163 -20.55 -2.34 5.98
CA CYS A 163 -19.67 -3.50 6.10
C CYS A 163 -20.46 -4.80 6.26
N THR A 164 -19.93 -5.91 5.76
CA THR A 164 -20.55 -7.27 5.79
C THR A 164 -21.04 -7.67 7.18
N VAL A 165 -20.31 -7.32 8.24
CA VAL A 165 -20.69 -7.65 9.63
C VAL A 165 -22.02 -6.99 10.00
N PHE A 166 -22.17 -5.71 9.69
CA PHE A 166 -23.42 -4.97 9.94
C PHE A 166 -24.53 -5.36 8.98
N MET A 167 -24.20 -5.75 7.75
CA MET A 167 -25.15 -6.19 6.74
C MET A 167 -25.88 -7.45 7.17
N ASN A 168 -25.20 -8.38 7.84
CA ASN A 168 -25.84 -9.59 8.37
C ASN A 168 -27.00 -9.26 9.33
N SER A 169 -26.80 -8.27 10.20
CA SER A 169 -27.87 -7.77 11.08
C SER A 169 -29.02 -7.13 10.30
N SER A 170 -28.70 -6.36 9.25
CA SER A 170 -29.72 -5.71 8.41
C SER A 170 -30.55 -6.73 7.62
N VAL A 171 -29.92 -7.77 7.06
CA VAL A 171 -30.62 -8.87 6.36
C VAL A 171 -31.52 -9.63 7.33
N LYS A 172 -31.03 -9.97 8.52
CA LYS A 172 -31.86 -10.65 9.54
C LYS A 172 -33.05 -9.81 9.99
N GLN A 173 -32.85 -8.48 10.09
CA GLN A 173 -33.95 -7.57 10.40
C GLN A 173 -34.98 -7.54 9.27
N ALA A 174 -34.54 -7.41 8.00
CA ALA A 174 -35.42 -7.45 6.85
C ALA A 174 -36.26 -8.74 6.78
N GLN A 175 -35.65 -9.91 7.11
CA GLN A 175 -36.38 -11.17 7.21
C GLN A 175 -37.46 -11.14 8.31
N LYS A 176 -37.16 -10.58 9.49
CA LYS A 176 -38.12 -10.42 10.58
C LYS A 176 -39.27 -9.48 10.20
N ASP A 177 -38.98 -8.48 9.39
CA ASP A 177 -39.95 -7.51 8.89
C ASP A 177 -40.79 -8.07 7.72
N GLY A 178 -40.55 -9.34 7.33
CA GLY A 178 -41.33 -10.04 6.31
C GLY A 178 -40.89 -9.78 4.86
N ALA A 179 -39.66 -9.26 4.65
CA ALA A 179 -39.13 -9.08 3.31
C ALA A 179 -38.91 -10.44 2.62
N THR A 180 -39.30 -10.51 1.35
CA THR A 180 -39.12 -11.73 0.53
C THR A 180 -37.66 -11.90 0.12
N VAL A 181 -37.28 -13.11 -0.28
CA VAL A 181 -35.92 -13.42 -0.72
C VAL A 181 -35.55 -12.62 -1.96
N GLU A 182 -36.48 -12.40 -2.87
CA GLU A 182 -36.34 -11.56 -4.06
C GLU A 182 -35.91 -10.13 -3.68
N ASN A 183 -36.65 -9.53 -2.74
CA ASN A 183 -36.39 -8.18 -2.27
C ASN A 183 -35.05 -8.07 -1.53
N ILE A 184 -34.64 -9.11 -0.79
CA ILE A 184 -33.34 -9.19 -0.11
C ILE A 184 -32.20 -9.33 -1.14
N SER A 185 -32.36 -10.21 -2.15
CA SER A 185 -31.36 -10.42 -3.20
C SER A 185 -31.10 -9.13 -3.99
N ALA A 186 -32.14 -8.42 -4.39
CA ALA A 186 -32.05 -7.14 -5.07
C ALA A 186 -31.41 -6.05 -4.18
N GLY A 187 -31.75 -6.04 -2.88
CA GLY A 187 -31.17 -5.12 -1.90
C GLY A 187 -29.66 -5.36 -1.70
N LEU A 188 -29.21 -6.60 -1.63
CA LEU A 188 -27.80 -6.96 -1.55
C LEU A 188 -27.05 -6.56 -2.84
N SER A 189 -27.64 -6.81 -4.01
CA SER A 189 -27.07 -6.38 -5.30
C SER A 189 -26.89 -4.87 -5.38
N SER A 190 -27.90 -4.10 -4.95
CA SER A 190 -27.82 -2.63 -4.86
C SER A 190 -26.75 -2.17 -3.85
N SER A 191 -26.62 -2.85 -2.73
CA SER A 191 -25.61 -2.51 -1.70
C SER A 191 -24.18 -2.67 -2.23
N ILE A 192 -23.88 -3.72 -3.00
CA ILE A 192 -22.58 -3.91 -3.65
C ILE A 192 -22.27 -2.74 -4.58
N ILE A 193 -23.21 -2.37 -5.41
CA ILE A 193 -23.03 -1.29 -6.38
C ILE A 193 -22.86 0.06 -5.69
N LYS A 194 -23.67 0.36 -4.67
CA LYS A 194 -23.48 1.57 -3.86
C LYS A 194 -22.09 1.60 -3.20
N ASN A 195 -21.59 0.47 -2.73
CA ASN A 195 -20.22 0.38 -2.19
C ASN A 195 -19.16 0.67 -3.28
N ALA A 196 -19.31 0.09 -4.46
CA ALA A 196 -18.38 0.33 -5.58
C ALA A 196 -18.37 1.80 -6.00
N ILE A 197 -19.53 2.39 -6.23
CA ILE A 197 -19.64 3.77 -6.72
C ILE A 197 -19.21 4.80 -5.66
N TYR A 198 -19.79 4.71 -4.45
CA TYR A 198 -19.62 5.78 -3.46
C TYR A 198 -18.42 5.63 -2.54
N LYS A 199 -17.87 4.41 -2.36
CA LYS A 199 -16.73 4.20 -1.47
C LYS A 199 -15.43 3.89 -2.18
N VAL A 200 -15.48 3.20 -3.33
CA VAL A 200 -14.27 2.85 -4.09
C VAL A 200 -13.99 3.91 -5.12
N ILE A 201 -14.95 4.17 -6.02
CA ILE A 201 -14.83 5.16 -7.10
C ILE A 201 -14.94 6.57 -6.54
N ARG A 202 -15.80 6.78 -5.55
CA ARG A 202 -16.15 8.09 -4.96
C ARG A 202 -16.70 9.06 -6.00
N ALA A 203 -17.45 8.55 -6.99
CA ALA A 203 -18.09 9.35 -7.99
C ALA A 203 -19.18 10.25 -7.36
N ARG A 204 -19.18 11.51 -7.72
CA ARG A 204 -20.21 12.50 -7.30
C ARG A 204 -21.43 12.44 -8.19
N SER A 205 -21.24 12.05 -9.45
CA SER A 205 -22.30 11.89 -10.42
C SER A 205 -21.97 10.78 -11.44
N PRO A 206 -22.99 10.19 -12.11
CA PRO A 206 -22.79 9.20 -13.16
C PRO A 206 -21.95 9.69 -14.35
N GLU A 207 -21.95 10.98 -14.61
CA GLU A 207 -21.23 11.60 -15.75
C GLU A 207 -19.70 11.52 -15.56
N GLU A 208 -19.22 11.48 -14.33
CA GLU A 208 -17.79 11.37 -14.02
C GLU A 208 -17.15 10.06 -14.53
N LEU A 209 -17.99 9.02 -14.76
CA LEU A 209 -17.55 7.74 -15.29
C LEU A 209 -17.47 7.71 -16.83
N GLY A 210 -17.71 8.83 -17.51
CA GLY A 210 -17.72 8.90 -18.98
C GLY A 210 -18.97 8.27 -19.60
N LYS A 211 -18.94 8.01 -20.90
CA LYS A 211 -20.08 7.47 -21.66
C LYS A 211 -20.00 5.95 -21.81
N ASN A 212 -18.82 5.42 -22.10
CA ASN A 212 -18.58 4.04 -22.44
C ASN A 212 -18.01 3.29 -21.22
N ILE A 213 -18.90 2.69 -20.44
CA ILE A 213 -18.54 1.96 -19.22
C ILE A 213 -18.54 0.46 -19.52
N VAL A 214 -17.41 -0.19 -19.29
CA VAL A 214 -17.30 -1.66 -19.38
C VAL A 214 -17.31 -2.24 -17.96
N VAL A 215 -18.25 -3.17 -17.71
CA VAL A 215 -18.35 -3.91 -16.47
C VAL A 215 -17.86 -5.34 -16.68
N GLN A 216 -17.04 -5.83 -15.76
CA GLN A 216 -16.39 -7.14 -15.85
C GLN A 216 -16.15 -7.76 -14.47
N GLY A 217 -15.60 -8.98 -14.45
CA GLY A 217 -15.44 -9.78 -13.24
C GLY A 217 -16.59 -10.76 -13.02
N GLY A 218 -16.32 -11.76 -12.20
CA GLY A 218 -17.28 -12.85 -11.93
C GLY A 218 -18.59 -12.38 -11.29
N THR A 219 -18.55 -11.29 -10.54
CA THR A 219 -19.74 -10.72 -9.88
C THR A 219 -20.76 -10.17 -10.89
N PHE A 220 -20.31 -9.65 -12.02
CA PHE A 220 -21.20 -9.17 -13.08
C PHE A 220 -21.82 -10.30 -13.94
N LEU A 221 -21.50 -11.57 -13.70
CA LEU A 221 -22.29 -12.69 -14.19
C LEU A 221 -23.69 -12.75 -13.54
N ASN A 222 -23.83 -12.11 -12.38
CA ASN A 222 -25.12 -11.95 -11.70
C ASN A 222 -25.90 -10.80 -12.34
N ASP A 223 -27.02 -11.12 -12.99
CA ASP A 223 -27.86 -10.15 -13.70
C ASP A 223 -28.52 -9.14 -12.76
N ALA A 224 -28.82 -9.52 -11.50
CA ALA A 224 -29.37 -8.57 -10.52
C ALA A 224 -28.34 -7.49 -10.15
N VAL A 225 -27.04 -7.84 -10.10
CA VAL A 225 -25.95 -6.87 -9.88
C VAL A 225 -25.80 -5.94 -11.09
N LEU A 226 -25.82 -6.49 -12.31
CA LEU A 226 -25.78 -5.68 -13.53
C LEU A 226 -26.94 -4.68 -13.55
N ARG A 227 -28.16 -5.18 -13.30
CA ARG A 227 -29.35 -4.33 -13.28
C ARG A 227 -29.30 -3.26 -12.20
N ALA A 228 -28.80 -3.61 -11.01
CA ALA A 228 -28.60 -2.64 -9.93
C ALA A 228 -27.62 -1.53 -10.34
N PHE A 229 -26.53 -1.88 -11.05
CA PHE A 229 -25.56 -0.91 -11.56
C PHE A 229 -26.17 0.02 -12.62
N GLU A 230 -26.87 -0.53 -13.62
CA GLU A 230 -27.55 0.25 -14.65
C GLU A 230 -28.60 1.21 -14.07
N LYS A 231 -29.33 0.74 -13.05
CA LYS A 231 -30.34 1.54 -12.35
C LYS A 231 -29.70 2.70 -11.57
N GLU A 232 -28.59 2.45 -10.87
CA GLU A 232 -27.86 3.47 -10.12
C GLU A 232 -27.20 4.50 -11.06
N MET A 233 -26.72 4.06 -12.24
CA MET A 233 -26.12 4.91 -13.24
C MET A 233 -27.14 5.62 -14.14
N GLY A 234 -28.41 5.20 -14.14
CA GLY A 234 -29.46 5.73 -15.01
C GLY A 234 -29.25 5.43 -16.50
N ARG A 235 -28.40 4.45 -16.85
CA ARG A 235 -28.05 4.08 -18.24
C ARG A 235 -27.56 2.64 -18.35
N ASN A 236 -27.60 2.11 -19.57
CA ASN A 236 -27.02 0.82 -19.88
C ASN A 236 -25.49 0.89 -19.89
N VAL A 237 -24.85 -0.24 -19.60
CA VAL A 237 -23.40 -0.41 -19.63
C VAL A 237 -23.01 -1.62 -20.49
N ILE A 238 -21.75 -1.70 -20.88
CA ILE A 238 -21.25 -2.78 -21.71
C ILE A 238 -20.75 -3.90 -20.80
N ARG A 239 -21.45 -5.05 -20.84
CA ARG A 239 -20.99 -6.30 -20.20
C ARG A 239 -20.62 -7.30 -21.31
N PRO A 240 -19.34 -7.56 -21.57
CA PRO A 240 -18.92 -8.62 -22.49
C PRO A 240 -19.47 -9.98 -22.07
N ALA A 241 -19.83 -10.83 -23.03
CA ALA A 241 -20.34 -12.17 -22.75
C ALA A 241 -19.37 -13.04 -21.91
N ILE A 242 -18.08 -12.71 -21.95
CA ILE A 242 -17.02 -13.35 -21.19
C ILE A 242 -16.58 -12.52 -19.98
N SER A 243 -17.46 -11.73 -19.38
CA SER A 243 -17.13 -10.77 -18.31
C SER A 243 -16.33 -11.40 -17.15
N GLY A 244 -16.55 -12.66 -16.82
CA GLY A 244 -15.79 -13.41 -15.81
C GLY A 244 -14.41 -13.89 -16.27
N LEU A 245 -14.08 -13.81 -17.55
CA LEU A 245 -12.84 -14.30 -18.18
C LEU A 245 -11.91 -13.18 -18.66
N MET A 246 -12.27 -11.93 -18.43
CA MET A 246 -11.59 -10.77 -19.02
C MET A 246 -10.09 -10.73 -18.67
N GLY A 247 -9.70 -11.06 -17.44
CA GLY A 247 -8.29 -11.15 -17.06
C GLY A 247 -7.51 -12.18 -17.88
N ALA A 248 -8.05 -13.40 -18.04
CA ALA A 248 -7.43 -14.45 -18.85
C ALA A 248 -7.43 -14.07 -20.34
N PHE A 249 -8.51 -13.47 -20.85
CA PHE A 249 -8.61 -13.04 -22.24
C PHE A 249 -7.61 -11.92 -22.56
N GLY A 250 -7.48 -10.93 -21.69
CA GLY A 250 -6.49 -9.86 -21.84
C GLY A 250 -5.05 -10.38 -21.74
N ALA A 251 -4.77 -11.36 -20.88
CA ALA A 251 -3.48 -12.05 -20.86
C ALA A 251 -3.19 -12.76 -22.18
N ALA A 252 -4.20 -13.43 -22.77
CA ALA A 252 -4.05 -14.06 -24.07
C ALA A 252 -3.79 -13.06 -25.21
N LEU A 253 -4.49 -11.91 -25.20
CA LEU A 253 -4.23 -10.81 -26.15
C LEU A 253 -2.81 -10.25 -26.01
N TYR A 254 -2.34 -10.08 -24.78
CA TYR A 254 -0.98 -9.65 -24.51
C TYR A 254 0.06 -10.65 -25.04
N ALA A 255 -0.15 -11.95 -24.77
CA ALA A 255 0.70 -13.00 -25.30
C ALA A 255 0.73 -12.99 -26.84
N LYS A 256 -0.43 -12.81 -27.48
CA LYS A 256 -0.53 -12.69 -28.94
C LYS A 256 0.31 -11.53 -29.49
N GLU A 257 0.28 -10.37 -28.81
CA GLU A 257 1.01 -9.16 -29.22
C GLU A 257 2.54 -9.30 -29.05
N LYS A 258 2.97 -9.93 -27.95
CA LYS A 258 4.40 -9.96 -27.55
C LYS A 258 5.15 -11.20 -28.03
N SER A 259 4.47 -12.28 -28.39
CA SER A 259 5.12 -13.53 -28.79
C SER A 259 5.73 -13.44 -30.18
N LYS A 260 6.97 -13.96 -30.32
CA LYS A 260 7.73 -13.97 -31.58
C LYS A 260 8.00 -15.38 -32.12
N GLY A 261 7.40 -16.42 -31.53
CA GLY A 261 7.68 -17.80 -31.89
C GLY A 261 6.75 -18.82 -31.25
N ILE A 262 7.27 -19.97 -30.87
CA ILE A 262 6.56 -21.02 -30.14
C ILE A 262 6.70 -20.72 -28.62
N SER A 263 5.62 -20.86 -27.86
CA SER A 263 5.61 -20.66 -26.41
C SER A 263 6.55 -21.66 -25.71
N SER A 264 7.21 -21.17 -24.65
CA SER A 264 8.02 -22.00 -23.75
C SER A 264 7.19 -22.74 -22.70
N ILE A 265 5.86 -22.65 -22.75
CA ILE A 265 4.97 -23.34 -21.82
C ILE A 265 5.27 -24.84 -21.77
N ILE A 266 5.19 -25.42 -20.58
CA ILE A 266 5.43 -26.85 -20.38
C ILE A 266 4.68 -27.71 -21.40
N SER A 267 5.41 -28.67 -22.03
CA SER A 267 4.82 -29.58 -23.03
C SER A 267 3.80 -30.54 -22.39
N GLY A 268 2.92 -31.11 -23.22
CA GLY A 268 1.96 -32.12 -22.73
C GLY A 268 2.65 -33.34 -22.13
N ALA A 269 3.83 -33.77 -22.69
CA ALA A 269 4.61 -34.89 -22.19
C ALA A 269 5.24 -34.59 -20.82
N ASP A 270 5.84 -33.41 -20.65
CA ASP A 270 6.45 -33.00 -19.38
C ASP A 270 5.36 -32.74 -18.29
N LEU A 271 4.19 -32.27 -18.70
CA LEU A 271 3.08 -32.00 -17.81
C LEU A 271 2.51 -33.27 -17.16
N GLN A 272 2.60 -34.42 -17.84
CA GLN A 272 2.16 -35.71 -17.23
C GLN A 272 2.99 -36.07 -16.00
N ASN A 273 4.28 -35.76 -16.03
CA ASN A 273 5.23 -36.04 -14.95
C ASN A 273 5.44 -34.83 -14.02
N PHE A 274 4.68 -33.75 -14.20
CA PHE A 274 4.83 -32.55 -13.40
C PHE A 274 4.49 -32.81 -11.94
N SER A 275 5.43 -32.49 -11.06
CA SER A 275 5.27 -32.58 -9.62
C SER A 275 6.01 -31.41 -8.95
N TYR A 276 5.59 -31.09 -7.74
CA TYR A 276 6.28 -30.11 -6.91
C TYR A 276 6.21 -30.48 -5.44
N THR A 277 7.13 -29.93 -4.65
CA THR A 277 7.14 -30.05 -3.18
C THR A 277 7.14 -28.66 -2.56
N SER A 278 6.43 -28.51 -1.45
CA SER A 278 6.38 -27.26 -0.68
C SER A 278 7.02 -27.47 0.69
N LYS A 279 7.86 -26.50 1.11
CA LYS A 279 8.48 -26.46 2.44
C LYS A 279 8.39 -25.06 3.01
N SER A 280 8.01 -24.96 4.29
CA SER A 280 8.08 -23.71 5.04
C SER A 280 9.47 -23.58 5.69
N ALA A 281 10.02 -22.37 5.67
CA ALA A 281 11.30 -22.05 6.30
C ALA A 281 11.27 -20.61 6.87
N GLN A 282 12.10 -20.34 7.88
CA GLN A 282 12.34 -18.98 8.33
C GLN A 282 13.53 -18.37 7.60
N CYS A 283 13.37 -17.13 7.13
CA CYS A 283 14.46 -16.37 6.52
C CYS A 283 15.47 -15.93 7.59
N GLY A 284 16.74 -16.29 7.39
CA GLY A 284 17.84 -15.86 8.26
C GLY A 284 18.52 -14.54 7.85
N GLY A 285 18.00 -13.84 6.86
CA GLY A 285 18.67 -12.68 6.24
C GLY A 285 18.63 -11.37 7.05
N CYS A 286 17.71 -11.24 8.02
CA CYS A 286 17.57 -10.06 8.87
C CYS A 286 16.63 -10.34 10.07
N THR A 287 16.47 -9.36 10.95
CA THR A 287 15.62 -9.44 12.15
C THR A 287 14.13 -9.67 11.86
N ALA A 288 13.66 -9.40 10.64
CA ALA A 288 12.26 -9.62 10.24
C ALA A 288 11.85 -11.10 10.19
N LYS A 289 12.82 -12.05 10.14
CA LYS A 289 12.60 -13.52 10.20
C LYS A 289 11.38 -13.98 9.42
N CYS A 290 11.23 -13.54 8.15
CA CYS A 290 10.06 -13.84 7.32
C CYS A 290 9.81 -15.36 7.27
N SER A 291 8.54 -15.75 7.38
CA SER A 291 8.11 -17.12 7.09
C SER A 291 8.03 -17.29 5.57
N LEU A 292 8.93 -18.09 5.02
CA LEU A 292 9.03 -18.38 3.59
C LEU A 292 8.29 -19.65 3.26
N ASN A 293 7.60 -19.66 2.13
CA ASN A 293 7.11 -20.87 1.49
C ASN A 293 7.96 -21.14 0.24
N ILE A 294 8.69 -22.25 0.24
CA ILE A 294 9.63 -22.65 -0.82
C ILE A 294 8.99 -23.79 -1.59
N ILE A 295 8.70 -23.55 -2.87
CA ILE A 295 8.16 -24.52 -3.78
C ILE A 295 9.27 -24.95 -4.73
N ASN A 296 9.58 -26.25 -4.76
CA ASN A 296 10.55 -26.85 -5.66
C ASN A 296 9.80 -27.66 -6.71
N PHE A 297 10.03 -27.34 -7.98
CA PHE A 297 9.48 -28.06 -9.12
C PHE A 297 10.43 -29.19 -9.53
N GLY A 298 9.91 -30.29 -10.04
CA GLY A 298 10.68 -31.48 -10.40
C GLY A 298 11.76 -31.28 -11.47
N ASN A 299 11.75 -30.14 -12.15
CA ASN A 299 12.72 -29.74 -13.18
C ASN A 299 13.87 -28.85 -12.65
N GLY A 300 14.09 -28.80 -11.34
CA GLY A 300 15.14 -27.99 -10.70
C GLY A 300 14.79 -26.51 -10.51
N ARG A 301 13.64 -26.06 -10.97
CA ARG A 301 13.17 -24.68 -10.74
C ARG A 301 12.61 -24.53 -9.34
N ARG A 302 12.68 -23.31 -8.81
CA ARG A 302 12.24 -22.99 -7.45
C ARG A 302 11.47 -21.68 -7.44
N PHE A 303 10.40 -21.62 -6.66
CA PHE A 303 9.65 -20.40 -6.35
C PHE A 303 9.63 -20.19 -4.84
N ILE A 304 9.84 -18.95 -4.39
CA ILE A 304 9.81 -18.58 -2.97
C ILE A 304 8.82 -17.45 -2.79
N SER A 305 7.93 -17.61 -1.82
CA SER A 305 6.95 -16.59 -1.40
C SER A 305 7.01 -16.36 0.10
N GLY A 306 6.30 -15.33 0.59
CA GLY A 306 6.32 -14.92 2.00
C GLY A 306 7.52 -14.04 2.38
N ASN A 307 8.46 -13.80 1.46
CA ASN A 307 9.58 -12.90 1.65
C ASN A 307 9.11 -11.42 1.62
N LYS A 308 9.60 -10.63 2.57
CA LYS A 308 9.40 -9.17 2.60
C LYS A 308 10.47 -8.39 1.81
N CYS A 309 11.45 -9.06 1.23
CA CYS A 309 12.49 -8.48 0.37
C CYS A 309 13.10 -9.55 -0.52
N GLU A 310 13.79 -9.16 -1.59
CA GLU A 310 14.41 -10.05 -2.58
C GLU A 310 15.49 -10.99 -1.97
N LYS A 311 16.12 -10.62 -0.85
CA LYS A 311 17.07 -11.50 -0.13
C LYS A 311 16.42 -12.81 0.30
N GLY A 312 15.17 -12.75 0.78
CA GLY A 312 14.40 -13.93 1.16
C GLY A 312 14.12 -14.86 -0.03
N ALA A 313 14.03 -14.32 -1.23
CA ALA A 313 13.88 -15.08 -2.47
C ALA A 313 15.22 -15.58 -3.05
N GLY A 314 16.35 -15.31 -2.37
CA GLY A 314 17.69 -15.70 -2.84
C GLY A 314 18.20 -14.83 -4.00
N LYS A 315 17.56 -13.70 -4.27
CA LYS A 315 18.02 -12.73 -5.26
C LYS A 315 18.92 -11.70 -4.58
N THR A 316 20.13 -11.52 -5.05
CA THR A 316 20.97 -10.39 -4.69
C THR A 316 20.51 -9.20 -5.53
N ASN A 317 20.19 -8.08 -4.90
CA ASN A 317 19.93 -6.84 -5.62
C ASN A 317 21.19 -6.48 -6.40
N SER A 318 21.11 -6.58 -7.72
CA SER A 318 22.21 -6.24 -8.64
C SER A 318 22.29 -4.74 -8.93
N SER A 319 21.30 -3.95 -8.52
CA SER A 319 21.35 -2.49 -8.61
C SER A 319 21.94 -1.94 -7.33
N GLY A 320 23.13 -1.34 -7.39
CA GLY A 320 23.79 -0.63 -6.28
C GLY A 320 23.10 0.66 -5.85
N ASP A 321 21.84 0.85 -6.22
CA ASP A 321 21.07 2.07 -5.98
C ASP A 321 20.50 2.07 -4.56
N GLU A 322 21.25 2.72 -3.67
CA GLU A 322 20.83 3.00 -2.30
C GLU A 322 19.64 3.97 -2.34
N SER A 323 18.45 3.53 -1.88
CA SER A 323 17.31 4.44 -1.74
C SER A 323 17.57 5.48 -0.66
N LEU A 324 17.00 6.68 -0.82
CA LEU A 324 17.14 7.73 0.18
C LEU A 324 16.56 7.31 1.54
N TYR A 325 15.52 6.46 1.57
CA TYR A 325 14.97 5.86 2.79
C TYR A 325 16.01 5.01 3.55
N GLU A 326 16.76 4.17 2.83
CA GLU A 326 17.79 3.34 3.45
C GLU A 326 18.97 4.19 3.95
N PHE A 327 19.36 5.21 3.18
CA PHE A 327 20.37 6.18 3.57
C PHE A 327 19.97 6.92 4.85
N LYS A 328 18.77 7.50 4.92
CA LYS A 328 18.26 8.21 6.10
C LYS A 328 18.21 7.31 7.33
N TYR A 329 17.68 6.10 7.18
CA TYR A 329 17.61 5.15 8.29
C TYR A 329 18.99 4.77 8.82
N LYS A 330 19.93 4.47 7.93
CA LYS A 330 21.33 4.19 8.28
C LYS A 330 22.00 5.38 8.95
N TYR A 331 21.79 6.58 8.43
CA TYR A 331 22.31 7.82 9.03
C TYR A 331 21.85 7.97 10.48
N VAL A 332 20.55 7.79 10.72
CA VAL A 332 19.98 7.85 12.08
C VAL A 332 20.61 6.78 12.99
N LEU A 333 20.75 5.54 12.52
CA LEU A 333 21.37 4.47 13.32
C LEU A 333 22.85 4.70 13.59
N ASP A 334 23.58 5.31 12.66
CA ASP A 334 25.00 5.64 12.88
C ASP A 334 25.17 6.70 13.95
N LEU A 335 24.19 7.59 14.17
CA LEU A 335 24.18 8.53 15.28
C LEU A 335 24.06 7.84 16.65
N PHE A 336 23.54 6.61 16.72
CA PHE A 336 23.44 5.84 17.97
C PHE A 336 24.80 5.31 18.43
N LYS A 337 25.73 5.16 17.51
CA LYS A 337 27.09 4.73 17.82
C LYS A 337 27.84 5.91 18.43
N ASN A 338 28.63 5.64 19.47
CA ASN A 338 29.58 6.62 20.03
C ASN A 338 28.94 7.83 20.71
N SER A 339 27.88 7.67 21.49
CA SER A 339 27.47 8.71 22.43
C SER A 339 28.31 8.60 23.72
N SER A 340 28.88 9.71 24.15
CA SER A 340 29.67 9.82 25.37
C SER A 340 29.19 10.98 26.24
N GLY A 341 29.37 10.87 27.53
CA GLY A 341 29.00 11.89 28.50
C GLY A 341 29.14 11.34 29.93
N SER A 342 29.40 12.21 30.88
CA SER A 342 29.67 11.81 32.26
C SER A 342 28.63 12.29 33.27
N LYS A 343 27.80 13.31 32.91
CA LYS A 343 26.87 13.94 33.86
C LYS A 343 25.57 13.18 34.05
N ALA A 344 25.00 12.64 32.98
CA ALA A 344 23.75 11.90 33.01
C ALA A 344 23.60 11.02 31.79
N ARG A 345 22.78 9.96 31.91
CA ARG A 345 22.38 9.08 30.82
C ARG A 345 20.93 9.38 30.42
N VAL A 346 20.73 9.96 29.26
CA VAL A 346 19.44 10.42 28.77
C VAL A 346 18.85 9.39 27.80
N GLY A 347 17.71 8.81 28.15
CA GLY A 347 16.97 7.91 27.27
C GLY A 347 16.20 8.67 26.21
N ILE A 348 16.38 8.36 24.93
CA ILE A 348 15.61 8.91 23.81
C ILE A 348 14.90 7.79 23.06
N PRO A 349 13.55 7.83 22.94
CA PRO A 349 12.83 6.83 22.15
C PRO A 349 13.04 7.06 20.65
N LEU A 350 13.29 5.99 19.91
CA LEU A 350 13.36 6.00 18.45
C LEU A 350 11.93 5.99 17.88
N ALA A 351 11.28 7.13 17.90
CA ALA A 351 9.85 7.21 17.62
C ALA A 351 9.42 8.56 17.04
N LEU A 352 8.42 8.55 16.19
CA LEU A 352 7.74 9.72 15.65
C LEU A 352 8.73 10.79 15.12
N ASN A 353 8.56 12.05 15.52
CA ASN A 353 9.39 13.16 15.07
C ASN A 353 10.86 13.10 15.50
N PHE A 354 11.24 12.21 16.41
CA PHE A 354 12.64 11.99 16.72
C PHE A 354 13.44 11.51 15.51
N TYR A 355 12.84 10.77 14.57
CA TYR A 355 13.55 10.37 13.35
C TYR A 355 14.13 11.56 12.55
N GLU A 356 13.54 12.74 12.66
CA GLU A 356 14.09 13.98 12.09
C GLU A 356 14.96 14.75 13.11
N LEU A 357 14.64 14.68 14.41
CA LEU A 357 15.20 15.53 15.44
C LEU A 357 16.34 14.88 16.25
N ILE A 358 16.68 13.61 16.00
CA ILE A 358 17.83 12.95 16.66
C ILE A 358 19.13 13.74 16.49
N PRO A 359 19.50 14.27 15.31
CA PRO A 359 20.71 15.07 15.17
C PRO A 359 20.73 16.29 16.09
N PHE A 360 19.59 16.95 16.26
CA PHE A 360 19.42 18.08 17.18
C PHE A 360 19.64 17.67 18.62
N TRP A 361 18.91 16.67 19.10
CA TRP A 361 18.96 16.29 20.51
C TRP A 361 20.28 15.63 20.88
N LYS A 362 20.88 14.86 19.96
CA LYS A 362 22.22 14.30 20.16
C LYS A 362 23.26 15.41 20.36
N ALA A 363 23.33 16.35 19.46
CA ALA A 363 24.26 17.47 19.57
C ALA A 363 24.02 18.31 20.83
N PHE A 364 22.75 18.50 21.22
CA PHE A 364 22.36 19.24 22.41
C PHE A 364 22.88 18.58 23.69
N PHE A 365 22.56 17.30 23.91
CA PHE A 365 22.92 16.62 25.15
C PHE A 365 24.42 16.31 25.25
N GLU A 366 25.07 15.97 24.15
CA GLU A 366 26.51 15.72 24.13
C GLU A 366 27.32 17.00 24.42
N GLU A 367 26.88 18.17 23.97
CA GLU A 367 27.50 19.45 24.31
C GLU A 367 27.40 19.76 25.82
N LEU A 368 26.40 19.19 26.49
CA LEU A 368 26.21 19.30 27.93
C LEU A 368 26.92 18.19 28.73
N ASP A 369 27.74 17.35 28.08
CA ASP A 369 28.43 16.20 28.65
C ASP A 369 27.45 15.14 29.19
N MET A 370 26.31 14.93 28.47
CA MET A 370 25.32 13.91 28.80
C MET A 370 25.34 12.81 27.74
N GLN A 371 25.35 11.56 28.18
CA GLN A 371 25.32 10.38 27.30
C GLN A 371 23.88 10.10 26.84
N ILE A 372 23.70 9.92 25.55
CA ILE A 372 22.40 9.48 25.02
C ILE A 372 22.34 7.95 24.97
N VAL A 373 21.23 7.42 25.42
CA VAL A 373 20.86 6.01 25.34
C VAL A 373 19.57 5.92 24.51
N PHE A 374 19.68 5.34 23.32
CA PHE A 374 18.51 5.14 22.47
C PHE A 374 17.77 3.85 22.84
N SER A 375 16.47 3.82 22.57
CA SER A 375 15.70 2.58 22.54
C SER A 375 16.23 1.64 21.44
N GLU A 376 15.76 0.42 21.38
CA GLU A 376 16.12 -0.53 20.33
C GLU A 376 15.50 -0.14 18.98
N GLU A 377 16.02 -0.71 17.88
CA GLU A 377 15.35 -0.61 16.58
C GLU A 377 13.94 -1.22 16.67
N SER A 378 12.98 -0.59 16.00
CA SER A 378 11.61 -1.07 15.98
C SER A 378 11.51 -2.48 15.38
N SER A 379 10.67 -3.27 16.00
CA SER A 379 10.33 -4.63 15.58
C SER A 379 8.92 -4.98 16.05
N ARG A 380 8.41 -6.12 15.62
CA ARG A 380 7.14 -6.63 16.13
C ARG A 380 7.20 -6.87 17.66
N ASP A 381 8.35 -7.28 18.16
CA ASP A 381 8.55 -7.47 19.61
C ASP A 381 8.46 -6.14 20.36
N THR A 382 8.92 -5.02 19.77
CA THR A 382 8.74 -3.67 20.32
C THR A 382 7.25 -3.35 20.49
N TYR A 383 6.42 -3.65 19.50
CA TYR A 383 4.97 -3.48 19.62
C TYR A 383 4.39 -4.30 20.79
N TYR A 384 4.70 -5.60 20.85
CA TYR A 384 4.19 -6.47 21.90
C TYR A 384 4.63 -6.04 23.30
N LYS A 385 5.87 -5.55 23.44
CA LYS A 385 6.41 -5.06 24.69
C LYS A 385 5.60 -3.90 25.27
N GLY A 386 5.14 -2.98 24.42
CA GLY A 386 4.36 -1.81 24.83
C GLY A 386 2.84 -2.00 24.83
N GLN A 387 2.33 -3.11 24.30
CA GLN A 387 0.90 -3.30 24.00
C GLN A 387 -0.02 -3.06 25.21
N HIS A 388 0.43 -3.44 26.41
CA HIS A 388 -0.37 -3.33 27.66
C HIS A 388 -0.61 -1.88 28.11
N THR A 389 0.13 -0.92 27.59
CA THR A 389 -0.01 0.52 27.91
C THR A 389 -0.72 1.31 26.82
N ILE A 390 -1.11 0.67 25.70
CA ILE A 390 -1.81 1.31 24.59
C ILE A 390 -3.29 1.51 24.96
N PRO A 391 -3.79 2.76 25.07
CA PRO A 391 -5.15 2.99 25.54
C PRO A 391 -6.23 2.80 24.45
N SER A 392 -5.85 2.80 23.17
CA SER A 392 -6.78 2.70 22.05
C SER A 392 -6.14 2.02 20.83
N ASP A 393 -6.87 1.05 20.26
CA ASP A 393 -6.47 0.39 19.03
C ASP A 393 -6.61 1.27 17.77
N THR A 394 -7.29 2.41 17.87
CA THR A 394 -7.53 3.31 16.73
C THR A 394 -6.38 4.25 16.44
N VAL A 395 -5.39 4.38 17.33
CA VAL A 395 -4.22 5.21 17.10
C VAL A 395 -3.31 4.58 16.02
N CYS A 396 -2.62 5.43 15.26
CA CYS A 396 -1.74 4.96 14.18
C CYS A 396 -0.61 4.06 14.70
N TYR A 397 -0.18 3.10 13.87
CA TYR A 397 0.85 2.12 14.24
C TYR A 397 2.18 2.75 14.70
N PRO A 398 2.71 3.81 14.07
CA PRO A 398 3.88 4.50 14.59
C PRO A 398 3.77 4.95 16.04
N ALA A 399 2.59 5.41 16.47
CA ALA A 399 2.34 5.80 17.85
C ALA A 399 2.28 4.60 18.80
N LYS A 400 1.73 3.48 18.37
CA LYS A 400 1.71 2.23 19.16
C LYS A 400 3.13 1.73 19.46
N LEU A 401 4.05 1.85 18.51
CA LEU A 401 5.46 1.48 18.70
C LEU A 401 6.15 2.31 19.79
N VAL A 402 5.74 3.57 19.99
CA VAL A 402 6.34 4.42 21.05
C VAL A 402 6.24 3.79 22.42
N HIS A 403 5.12 3.14 22.73
CA HIS A 403 4.94 2.45 24.01
C HIS A 403 6.03 1.41 24.27
N GLY A 404 6.36 0.61 23.26
CA GLY A 404 7.45 -0.37 23.36
C GLY A 404 8.83 0.26 23.46
N HIS A 405 9.06 1.38 22.81
CA HIS A 405 10.32 2.14 22.95
C HIS A 405 10.48 2.69 24.35
N ILE A 406 9.42 3.18 24.97
CA ILE A 406 9.44 3.63 26.37
C ILE A 406 9.73 2.46 27.30
N GLU A 407 9.05 1.32 27.13
CA GLU A 407 9.33 0.11 27.93
C GLU A 407 10.78 -0.36 27.79
N SER A 408 11.33 -0.32 26.57
CA SER A 408 12.73 -0.63 26.33
C SER A 408 13.70 0.30 27.08
N LEU A 409 13.40 1.60 27.15
CA LEU A 409 14.21 2.58 27.88
C LEU A 409 14.09 2.43 29.39
N LEU A 410 12.93 2.07 29.92
CA LEU A 410 12.74 1.78 31.34
C LEU A 410 13.52 0.55 31.84
N GLU A 411 13.88 -0.35 30.92
CA GLU A 411 14.76 -1.50 31.24
C GLU A 411 16.26 -1.16 31.13
N LYS A 412 16.60 -0.02 30.51
CA LYS A 412 17.98 0.45 30.39
C LYS A 412 18.33 1.33 31.58
N ASN A 413 19.58 1.29 32.00
CA ASN A 413 20.05 2.14 33.09
C ASN A 413 20.20 3.58 32.60
N VAL A 414 19.10 4.35 32.55
CA VAL A 414 19.02 5.79 32.18
C VAL A 414 18.59 6.59 33.41
N ASP A 415 19.13 7.81 33.56
CA ASP A 415 18.74 8.71 34.65
C ASP A 415 17.34 9.26 34.43
N PHE A 416 17.02 9.57 33.18
CA PHE A 416 15.66 9.96 32.75
C PHE A 416 15.44 9.69 31.26
N ILE A 417 14.17 9.54 30.87
CA ILE A 417 13.73 9.49 29.49
C ILE A 417 13.28 10.90 29.09
N PHE A 418 13.81 11.41 27.98
CA PHE A 418 13.46 12.71 27.44
C PHE A 418 12.55 12.57 26.23
N TYR A 419 11.35 13.13 26.30
CA TYR A 419 10.38 13.15 25.21
C TYR A 419 9.53 14.41 25.24
N PRO A 420 9.91 15.51 24.55
CA PRO A 420 9.20 16.77 24.64
C PRO A 420 7.85 16.75 23.93
N CYS A 421 6.88 17.48 24.45
CA CYS A 421 5.66 17.84 23.77
C CYS A 421 5.94 19.00 22.80
N MET A 422 5.62 18.80 21.53
CA MET A 422 5.93 19.76 20.46
C MET A 422 4.68 20.06 19.63
N SER A 423 3.92 21.08 20.00
CA SER A 423 2.72 21.51 19.28
C SER A 423 3.07 22.04 17.89
N TYR A 424 4.18 22.76 17.78
CA TYR A 424 4.69 23.35 16.54
C TYR A 424 5.92 22.60 16.07
N ASN A 425 6.01 22.41 14.75
CA ASN A 425 7.24 22.03 14.07
C ASN A 425 8.01 23.28 13.64
N LEU A 426 9.18 23.11 13.06
CA LEU A 426 9.91 24.23 12.45
C LEU A 426 9.08 24.82 11.30
N ASP A 427 9.03 26.15 11.28
CA ASP A 427 8.42 26.89 10.18
C ASP A 427 9.27 26.78 8.93
N GLU A 428 8.73 26.25 7.86
CA GLU A 428 9.37 26.05 6.57
C GLU A 428 8.89 27.07 5.51
N GLY A 429 8.11 28.06 5.96
CA GLY A 429 7.85 29.29 5.23
C GLY A 429 6.72 29.23 4.20
N GLU A 430 6.08 28.09 3.95
CA GLU A 430 5.07 27.99 2.90
C GLU A 430 3.84 27.17 3.34
N SER A 431 3.23 27.57 4.43
CA SER A 431 1.98 27.01 4.93
C SER A 431 1.25 28.03 5.80
N ASP A 432 -0.08 27.88 5.97
CA ASP A 432 -0.87 28.77 6.82
C ASP A 432 -0.48 28.64 8.29
N ASN A 433 0.04 27.48 8.67
CA ASN A 433 0.56 27.20 10.00
C ASN A 433 1.54 26.00 9.95
N HIS A 434 2.24 25.74 11.06
CA HIS A 434 3.27 24.71 11.17
C HIS A 434 3.05 23.76 12.36
N PHE A 435 1.82 23.31 12.57
CA PHE A 435 1.49 22.37 13.63
C PHE A 435 2.03 20.97 13.36
N ASN A 436 2.38 20.28 14.44
CA ASN A 436 2.45 18.82 14.43
C ASN A 436 1.05 18.20 14.60
N CYS A 437 0.83 17.00 14.12
CA CYS A 437 -0.40 16.29 14.40
C CYS A 437 -0.56 16.07 15.92
N PRO A 438 -1.79 15.94 16.45
CA PRO A 438 -2.03 15.79 17.89
C PRO A 438 -1.24 14.64 18.54
N VAL A 439 -1.01 13.55 17.79
CA VAL A 439 -0.21 12.41 18.27
C VAL A 439 1.25 12.82 18.43
N VAL A 440 1.88 13.45 17.45
CA VAL A 440 3.27 13.93 17.56
C VAL A 440 3.37 15.02 18.66
N ALA A 441 2.39 15.90 18.73
CA ALA A 441 2.41 17.05 19.65
C ALA A 441 2.31 16.67 21.13
N TYR A 442 1.43 15.72 21.47
CA TYR A 442 1.00 15.49 22.87
C TYR A 442 1.13 14.05 23.34
N TYR A 443 1.73 13.17 22.56
CA TYR A 443 1.86 11.77 22.93
C TYR A 443 2.61 11.52 24.25
N PRO A 444 3.62 12.32 24.63
CA PRO A 444 4.27 12.20 25.94
C PRO A 444 3.28 12.28 27.12
N GLU A 445 2.27 13.17 27.07
CA GLU A 445 1.24 13.25 28.11
C GLU A 445 0.41 11.96 28.18
N LEU A 446 0.04 11.42 27.04
CA LEU A 446 -0.72 10.18 26.97
C LEU A 446 0.10 9.01 27.53
N LEU A 447 1.38 8.92 27.20
CA LEU A 447 2.30 7.90 27.75
C LEU A 447 2.37 7.97 29.27
N LYS A 448 2.58 9.17 29.82
CA LYS A 448 2.64 9.39 31.26
C LYS A 448 1.35 8.98 31.95
N ALA A 449 0.20 9.34 31.36
CA ALA A 449 -1.11 9.00 31.91
C ALA A 449 -1.43 7.49 31.90
N ASN A 450 -0.87 6.73 30.95
CA ASN A 450 -1.20 5.32 30.76
C ASN A 450 -0.09 4.33 31.19
N ASN A 451 1.07 4.83 31.65
CA ASN A 451 2.16 4.00 32.12
C ASN A 451 2.55 4.37 33.55
N GLN A 452 2.15 3.55 34.53
CA GLN A 452 2.39 3.76 35.95
C GLN A 452 3.88 3.78 36.34
N ARG A 453 4.79 3.29 35.47
CA ARG A 453 6.25 3.32 35.69
C ARG A 453 6.87 4.67 35.40
N LEU A 454 6.14 5.57 34.69
CA LEU A 454 6.60 6.91 34.37
C LEU A 454 6.19 7.90 35.48
N ASN A 455 7.13 8.72 35.92
CA ASN A 455 6.94 9.74 36.95
C ASN A 455 7.81 10.97 36.63
N ASP A 456 7.64 12.06 37.37
CA ASP A 456 8.36 13.32 37.13
C ASP A 456 9.88 13.22 37.34
N GLY A 457 10.37 12.18 38.00
CA GLY A 457 11.79 11.94 38.19
C GLY A 457 12.48 11.19 37.03
N ASN A 458 11.73 10.33 36.34
CA ASN A 458 12.30 9.48 35.29
C ASN A 458 11.77 9.77 33.87
N PHE A 459 10.76 10.65 33.71
CA PHE A 459 10.17 11.00 32.42
C PHE A 459 10.01 12.51 32.27
N ILE A 460 10.86 13.11 31.47
CA ILE A 460 10.93 14.56 31.24
C ILE A 460 10.31 14.89 29.89
N HIS A 461 9.17 15.58 29.89
CA HIS A 461 8.37 15.87 28.70
C HIS A 461 7.94 17.34 28.60
N PRO A 462 8.89 18.29 28.55
CA PRO A 462 8.57 19.70 28.51
C PRO A 462 7.86 20.09 27.21
N TYR A 463 7.09 21.17 27.25
CA TYR A 463 6.54 21.81 26.07
C TYR A 463 7.59 22.70 25.42
N LEU A 464 7.93 22.41 24.16
CA LEU A 464 8.97 23.11 23.40
C LEU A 464 8.47 23.62 22.06
N ASP A 465 8.96 24.81 21.68
CA ASP A 465 8.80 25.39 20.36
C ASP A 465 10.18 25.70 19.78
N LEU A 466 10.61 24.91 18.81
CA LEU A 466 11.94 25.07 18.17
C LEU A 466 12.04 26.34 17.33
N ASN A 467 10.94 27.00 16.96
CA ASN A 467 10.98 28.29 16.26
C ASN A 467 11.42 29.43 17.18
N ARG A 468 11.39 29.20 18.49
CA ARG A 468 11.72 30.19 19.50
C ARG A 468 12.94 29.77 20.30
N GLU A 469 14.15 29.96 19.75
CA GLU A 469 15.43 29.58 20.41
C GLU A 469 15.48 30.02 21.90
N LYS A 470 15.00 31.24 22.22
CA LYS A 470 14.96 31.74 23.60
C LYS A 470 14.06 30.93 24.52
N ASN A 471 12.94 30.39 23.98
CA ASN A 471 12.04 29.51 24.72
C ASN A 471 12.73 28.18 25.01
N VAL A 472 13.37 27.58 24.00
CA VAL A 472 14.13 26.33 24.17
C VAL A 472 15.23 26.49 25.24
N VAL A 473 16.00 27.59 25.18
CA VAL A 473 17.04 27.90 26.16
C VAL A 473 16.44 28.04 27.56
N SER A 474 15.32 28.73 27.73
CA SER A 474 14.68 28.92 29.04
C SER A 474 14.20 27.60 29.61
N VAL A 475 13.35 26.90 28.89
CA VAL A 475 12.74 25.65 29.32
C VAL A 475 13.78 24.57 29.62
N MET A 476 14.76 24.40 28.75
CA MET A 476 15.81 23.41 28.96
C MET A 476 16.78 23.79 30.08
N THR A 477 16.94 25.09 30.40
CA THR A 477 17.70 25.52 31.60
C THR A 477 16.97 25.07 32.85
N ASP A 478 15.65 25.30 32.94
CA ASP A 478 14.84 24.93 34.10
C ASP A 478 14.83 23.41 34.31
N VAL A 479 14.62 22.65 33.20
CA VAL A 479 14.63 21.18 33.17
C VAL A 479 15.96 20.60 33.67
N LEU A 480 17.08 21.21 33.28
CA LEU A 480 18.41 20.66 33.53
C LEU A 480 19.12 21.28 34.77
N THR A 481 18.43 22.13 35.52
CA THR A 481 18.98 22.77 36.74
C THR A 481 19.49 21.73 37.75
N GLY A 482 18.76 20.65 37.97
CA GLY A 482 19.12 19.55 38.86
C GLY A 482 20.42 18.81 38.48
N TYR A 483 20.84 18.93 37.24
CA TYR A 483 22.09 18.32 36.71
C TYR A 483 23.27 19.29 36.69
N GLY A 484 23.15 20.44 37.34
CA GLY A 484 24.23 21.44 37.44
C GLY A 484 24.57 22.14 36.11
N VAL A 485 23.63 22.19 35.15
CA VAL A 485 23.81 22.83 33.88
C VAL A 485 23.45 24.31 33.96
N LYS A 486 24.37 25.18 33.52
CA LYS A 486 24.17 26.64 33.51
C LYS A 486 23.49 27.11 32.22
N LYS A 487 22.69 28.17 32.30
CA LYS A 487 22.00 28.78 31.15
C LYS A 487 22.93 29.11 29.98
N SER A 488 24.17 29.53 30.28
CA SER A 488 25.19 29.80 29.24
C SER A 488 25.57 28.54 28.45
N GLN A 489 25.67 27.39 29.11
CA GLN A 489 25.94 26.10 28.47
C GLN A 489 24.75 25.65 27.61
N VAL A 490 23.52 25.78 28.15
CA VAL A 490 22.29 25.47 27.38
C VAL A 490 22.23 26.30 26.10
N LYS A 491 22.56 27.59 26.16
CA LYS A 491 22.58 28.48 25.00
C LYS A 491 23.56 28.01 23.92
N ILE A 492 24.75 27.54 24.30
CA ILE A 492 25.75 26.99 23.38
C ILE A 492 25.22 25.67 22.78
N ALA A 493 24.69 24.78 23.61
CA ALA A 493 24.14 23.50 23.19
C ALA A 493 22.99 23.64 22.19
N VAL A 494 22.07 24.60 22.41
CA VAL A 494 20.97 24.89 21.49
C VAL A 494 21.49 25.33 20.13
N LYS A 495 22.47 26.24 20.07
CA LYS A 495 23.08 26.68 18.79
C LYS A 495 23.73 25.51 18.05
N LYS A 496 24.48 24.67 18.76
CA LYS A 496 25.11 23.48 18.17
C LYS A 496 24.08 22.48 17.65
N ALA A 497 22.98 22.31 18.38
CA ALA A 497 21.86 21.46 17.98
C ALA A 497 21.19 21.93 16.68
N PHE A 498 20.95 23.24 16.53
CA PHE A 498 20.40 23.78 15.27
C PHE A 498 21.38 23.62 14.10
N SER A 499 22.68 23.80 14.33
CA SER A 499 23.70 23.53 13.29
C SER A 499 23.64 22.08 12.84
N ALA A 500 23.65 21.13 13.77
CA ALA A 500 23.58 19.69 13.47
C ALA A 500 22.31 19.30 12.70
N LEU A 501 21.18 19.91 13.03
CA LEU A 501 19.92 19.69 12.30
C LEU A 501 19.99 20.24 10.87
N SER A 502 20.57 21.44 10.71
CA SER A 502 20.78 22.04 9.38
C SER A 502 21.71 21.18 8.52
N ASP A 503 22.82 20.71 9.08
CA ASP A 503 23.77 19.84 8.39
C ASP A 503 23.11 18.53 7.94
N TYR A 504 22.31 17.92 8.82
CA TYR A 504 21.52 16.72 8.48
C TYR A 504 20.56 16.98 7.31
N ARG A 505 19.78 18.05 7.37
CA ARG A 505 18.83 18.40 6.29
C ARG A 505 19.53 18.65 4.96
N ASN A 506 20.66 19.33 4.99
CA ASN A 506 21.49 19.56 3.82
C ASN A 506 22.06 18.24 3.24
N GLU A 507 22.49 17.31 4.09
CA GLU A 507 23.01 16.01 3.64
C GLU A 507 21.90 15.18 2.98
N ILE A 508 20.68 15.14 3.56
CA ILE A 508 19.52 14.47 2.97
C ILE A 508 19.19 15.07 1.59
N PHE A 509 19.12 16.38 1.50
CA PHE A 509 18.86 17.11 0.25
C PHE A 509 19.92 16.80 -0.82
N ASN A 510 21.20 16.89 -0.46
CA ASN A 510 22.30 16.61 -1.37
C ASN A 510 22.34 15.15 -1.83
N LYS A 511 22.05 14.20 -0.92
CA LYS A 511 21.96 12.77 -1.26
C LYS A 511 20.77 12.50 -2.18
N GLY A 512 19.62 13.12 -1.91
CA GLY A 512 18.45 13.03 -2.77
C GLY A 512 18.74 13.52 -4.19
N ASN A 513 19.38 14.66 -4.34
CA ASN A 513 19.79 15.19 -5.64
C ASN A 513 20.78 14.26 -6.38
N ARG A 514 21.73 13.66 -5.66
CA ARG A 514 22.65 12.67 -6.27
C ARG A 514 21.88 11.46 -6.80
N ILE A 515 20.88 10.96 -6.04
CA ILE A 515 20.03 9.84 -6.49
C ILE A 515 19.21 10.24 -7.72
N ILE A 516 18.59 11.42 -7.71
CA ILE A 516 17.79 11.92 -8.84
C ILE A 516 18.64 12.03 -10.11
N ASN A 517 19.81 12.65 -10.01
CA ASN A 517 20.69 12.84 -11.16
C ASN A 517 21.22 11.51 -11.69
N GLY A 518 21.66 10.59 -10.82
CA GLY A 518 22.10 9.26 -11.23
C GLY A 518 20.99 8.45 -11.89
N ALA A 519 19.77 8.54 -11.39
CA ALA A 519 18.61 7.88 -12.01
C ALA A 519 18.34 8.43 -13.42
N ARG A 520 18.43 9.75 -13.62
CA ARG A 520 18.27 10.40 -14.93
C ARG A 520 19.36 9.99 -15.93
N GLU A 521 20.60 9.94 -15.49
CA GLU A 521 21.72 9.48 -16.29
C GLU A 521 21.56 8.03 -16.77
N ASN A 522 20.92 7.20 -15.94
CA ASN A 522 20.63 5.79 -16.24
C ASN A 522 19.28 5.56 -16.92
N GLY A 523 18.50 6.62 -17.21
CA GLY A 523 17.17 6.51 -17.80
C GLY A 523 16.14 5.82 -16.88
N GLN A 524 16.38 5.82 -15.57
CA GLN A 524 15.49 5.22 -14.58
C GLN A 524 14.36 6.17 -14.22
N LYS A 525 13.18 5.63 -13.98
CA LYS A 525 12.05 6.34 -13.40
C LYS A 525 12.28 6.58 -11.90
N ILE A 526 11.75 7.69 -11.39
CA ILE A 526 11.96 8.12 -10.02
C ILE A 526 10.63 8.11 -9.27
N ILE A 527 10.60 7.49 -8.10
CA ILE A 527 9.47 7.54 -7.18
C ILE A 527 9.82 8.44 -6.00
N VAL A 528 9.01 9.47 -5.82
CA VAL A 528 8.96 10.23 -4.57
C VAL A 528 8.06 9.46 -3.62
N LEU A 529 8.67 8.68 -2.72
CA LEU A 529 7.95 7.95 -1.69
C LEU A 529 7.66 8.92 -0.55
N ALA A 530 6.45 9.49 -0.58
CA ALA A 530 6.06 10.60 0.27
C ALA A 530 5.42 10.10 1.57
N GLY A 531 5.88 10.63 2.69
CA GLY A 531 5.40 10.21 3.99
C GLY A 531 5.75 11.21 5.10
N ARG A 532 6.12 10.70 6.24
CA ARG A 532 6.58 11.47 7.39
C ARG A 532 7.96 10.98 7.83
N PRO A 533 8.72 11.75 8.58
CA PRO A 533 10.10 11.37 8.97
C PRO A 533 10.22 9.96 9.54
N TYR A 534 9.25 9.52 10.33
CA TYR A 534 9.24 8.19 10.95
C TYR A 534 8.85 7.04 9.99
N HIS A 535 8.43 7.34 8.76
CA HIS A 535 8.17 6.30 7.75
C HIS A 535 9.46 5.67 7.19
N ILE A 536 10.64 6.17 7.57
CA ILE A 536 11.91 5.50 7.27
C ILE A 536 12.13 4.25 8.12
N ASP A 537 11.43 4.11 9.23
CA ASP A 537 11.49 2.93 10.11
C ASP A 537 11.09 1.66 9.36
N LYS A 538 11.88 0.61 9.50
CA LYS A 538 11.69 -0.66 8.77
C LYS A 538 10.41 -1.38 9.18
N GLU A 539 10.02 -1.30 10.46
CA GLU A 539 8.79 -1.90 10.96
C GLU A 539 7.56 -1.13 10.48
N ILE A 540 7.68 0.19 10.28
CA ILE A 540 6.60 1.04 9.81
C ILE A 540 6.40 0.92 8.29
N ASN A 541 7.48 1.04 7.51
CA ASN A 541 7.37 1.02 6.04
C ASN A 541 7.40 -0.39 5.43
N HIS A 542 7.64 -1.43 6.23
CA HIS A 542 7.64 -2.84 5.82
C HIS A 542 8.55 -3.17 4.62
N GLY A 543 9.52 -2.30 4.29
CA GLY A 543 10.42 -2.49 3.16
C GLY A 543 9.85 -2.05 1.80
N ILE A 544 8.81 -1.22 1.76
CA ILE A 544 8.20 -0.70 0.52
C ILE A 544 9.25 -0.03 -0.39
N HIS A 545 10.19 0.75 0.18
CA HIS A 545 11.26 1.36 -0.59
C HIS A 545 12.12 0.32 -1.34
N LYS A 546 12.38 -0.84 -0.73
CA LYS A 546 13.11 -1.95 -1.38
C LYS A 546 12.29 -2.63 -2.47
N LEU A 547 10.99 -2.73 -2.26
CA LEU A 547 10.08 -3.24 -3.29
C LEU A 547 10.08 -2.33 -4.52
N ILE A 548 10.07 -1.00 -4.34
CA ILE A 548 10.15 -0.03 -5.45
C ILE A 548 11.48 -0.16 -6.19
N THR A 549 12.62 -0.21 -5.48
CA THR A 549 13.92 -0.38 -6.12
C THR A 549 14.06 -1.72 -6.83
N SER A 550 13.43 -2.80 -6.33
CA SER A 550 13.41 -4.10 -7.01
C SER A 550 12.64 -4.09 -8.34
N LEU A 551 11.80 -3.08 -8.55
CA LEU A 551 11.10 -2.83 -9.82
C LEU A 551 11.91 -1.93 -10.78
N GLY A 552 13.16 -1.62 -10.46
CA GLY A 552 14.08 -0.85 -11.30
C GLY A 552 13.92 0.67 -11.19
N MET A 553 13.22 1.18 -10.18
CA MET A 553 13.00 2.61 -9.98
C MET A 553 13.87 3.16 -8.86
N ALA A 554 14.33 4.40 -9.01
CA ALA A 554 15.00 5.15 -7.95
C ALA A 554 13.99 5.66 -6.92
N VAL A 555 14.38 5.74 -5.64
CA VAL A 555 13.50 6.17 -4.54
C VAL A 555 14.11 7.34 -3.79
N VAL A 556 13.38 8.44 -3.74
CA VAL A 556 13.66 9.59 -2.87
C VAL A 556 12.47 9.86 -1.94
N SER A 557 12.65 10.64 -0.89
CA SER A 557 11.58 11.07 0.01
C SER A 557 11.14 12.51 -0.29
N GLU A 558 9.99 12.92 0.25
CA GLU A 558 9.41 14.25 0.07
C GLU A 558 10.37 15.38 0.48
N ASP A 559 11.17 15.17 1.53
CA ASP A 559 12.09 16.16 2.07
C ASP A 559 13.32 16.43 1.17
N ALA A 560 13.55 15.59 0.17
CA ALA A 560 14.57 15.85 -0.85
C ALA A 560 14.08 16.75 -2.00
N VAL A 561 12.77 16.92 -2.16
CA VAL A 561 12.20 17.58 -3.33
C VAL A 561 11.23 18.72 -3.01
N PHE A 562 10.64 18.78 -1.81
CA PHE A 562 9.61 19.77 -1.48
C PHE A 562 10.11 21.21 -1.64
N GLN A 563 11.40 21.47 -1.44
CA GLN A 563 12.01 22.80 -1.58
C GLN A 563 11.96 23.34 -3.02
N TYR A 564 11.79 22.48 -4.01
CA TYR A 564 11.62 22.85 -5.42
C TYR A 564 10.16 23.13 -5.80
N GLY A 565 9.22 22.68 -4.96
CA GLY A 565 7.79 22.93 -5.17
C GLY A 565 7.39 24.30 -4.65
N HIS A 566 6.45 24.94 -5.33
CA HIS A 566 5.80 26.15 -4.82
C HIS A 566 4.62 25.75 -3.94
N TYR A 567 4.16 26.69 -3.14
CA TYR A 567 2.93 26.52 -2.36
C TYR A 567 1.76 26.26 -3.31
N PRO A 568 1.17 25.07 -3.31
CA PRO A 568 -0.12 24.89 -3.95
C PRO A 568 -1.16 25.58 -3.08
N ASP A 569 -2.17 26.18 -3.67
CA ASP A 569 -3.31 26.72 -2.94
C ASP A 569 -4.32 25.57 -2.68
N PRO A 570 -4.19 24.80 -1.58
CA PRO A 570 -5.04 23.67 -1.32
C PRO A 570 -6.45 24.13 -0.92
N HIS A 571 -7.46 23.28 -1.19
CA HIS A 571 -8.85 23.55 -0.81
C HIS A 571 -9.09 23.49 0.70
N VAL A 572 -8.11 23.05 1.47
CA VAL A 572 -8.14 22.93 2.92
C VAL A 572 -7.07 23.81 3.56
N LEU A 573 -7.30 24.26 4.80
CA LEU A 573 -6.30 25.01 5.56
C LEU A 573 -5.00 24.17 5.68
N ASN A 574 -3.90 24.69 5.15
CA ASN A 574 -2.59 24.04 5.15
C ASN A 574 -1.85 24.34 6.46
N GLN A 575 -2.17 23.60 7.50
CA GLN A 575 -1.69 23.87 8.86
C GLN A 575 -0.74 22.82 9.45
N TRP A 576 -0.49 21.70 8.74
CA TRP A 576 0.30 20.58 9.24
C TRP A 576 1.64 20.50 8.51
N SER A 577 2.76 20.72 9.20
CA SER A 577 4.09 20.84 8.58
C SER A 577 4.45 19.66 7.68
N TYR A 578 4.29 18.41 8.15
CA TYR A 578 4.64 17.25 7.32
C TYR A 578 3.74 17.09 6.10
N HIS A 579 2.48 17.52 6.19
CA HIS A 579 1.56 17.44 5.06
C HIS A 579 1.77 18.58 4.06
N ALA A 580 2.15 19.77 4.53
CA ALA A 580 2.60 20.87 3.66
C ALA A 580 3.78 20.46 2.78
N ARG A 581 4.73 19.68 3.32
CA ARG A 581 5.82 19.08 2.51
C ARG A 581 5.28 18.16 1.43
N LEU A 582 4.25 17.33 1.73
CA LEU A 582 3.64 16.42 0.75
C LEU A 582 2.99 17.19 -0.41
N TYR A 583 2.28 18.26 -0.12
CA TYR A 583 1.64 19.10 -1.14
C TYR A 583 2.68 19.74 -2.06
N ARG A 584 3.75 20.28 -1.50
CA ARG A 584 4.85 20.88 -2.27
C ARG A 584 5.61 19.83 -3.09
N ALA A 585 5.88 18.66 -2.52
CA ALA A 585 6.49 17.56 -3.24
C ALA A 585 5.60 17.07 -4.40
N ALA A 586 4.28 16.97 -4.18
CA ALA A 586 3.32 16.62 -5.22
C ALA A 586 3.32 17.66 -6.35
N GLN A 587 3.28 18.95 -6.00
CA GLN A 587 3.34 20.04 -6.95
C GLN A 587 4.63 19.99 -7.79
N TYR A 588 5.79 19.76 -7.17
CA TYR A 588 7.04 19.59 -7.89
C TYR A 588 6.99 18.39 -8.85
N VAL A 589 6.50 17.25 -8.40
CA VAL A 589 6.36 16.04 -9.24
C VAL A 589 5.51 16.29 -10.48
N THR A 590 4.52 17.18 -10.41
CA THR A 590 3.71 17.52 -11.60
C THR A 590 4.52 18.17 -12.72
N THR A 591 5.64 18.79 -12.39
CA THR A 591 6.53 19.46 -13.36
C THR A 591 7.61 18.53 -13.93
N GLN A 592 7.73 17.30 -13.40
CA GLN A 592 8.82 16.37 -13.75
C GLN A 592 8.25 15.16 -14.52
N PRO A 593 8.58 14.97 -15.81
CA PRO A 593 8.01 13.87 -16.61
C PRO A 593 8.46 12.48 -16.11
N ASP A 594 9.67 12.38 -15.56
CA ASP A 594 10.32 11.16 -15.09
C ASP A 594 9.97 10.75 -13.65
N MET A 595 9.17 11.58 -12.95
CA MET A 595 8.80 11.35 -11.55
C MET A 595 7.33 11.00 -11.37
N GLN A 596 7.07 10.14 -10.38
CA GLN A 596 5.73 9.88 -9.82
C GLN A 596 5.80 9.92 -8.29
N LEU A 597 4.66 10.22 -7.66
CA LEU A 597 4.54 10.23 -6.20
C LEU A 597 3.73 9.02 -5.72
N VAL A 598 4.28 8.33 -4.72
CA VAL A 598 3.60 7.27 -3.98
C VAL A 598 3.48 7.71 -2.52
N GLN A 599 2.26 7.84 -2.02
CA GLN A 599 2.01 8.31 -0.66
C GLN A 599 1.84 7.15 0.31
N LEU A 600 2.61 7.17 1.41
CA LEU A 600 2.44 6.28 2.55
C LEU A 600 1.41 6.87 3.52
N VAL A 601 0.39 6.09 3.86
CA VAL A 601 -0.72 6.52 4.71
C VAL A 601 -1.05 5.50 5.78
N SER A 602 -1.57 5.97 6.91
CA SER A 602 -2.05 5.12 8.01
C SER A 602 -3.58 5.11 8.05
N PHE A 603 -4.20 3.93 8.17
CA PHE A 603 -5.65 3.78 8.17
C PHE A 603 -6.33 4.58 9.30
N GLY A 604 -5.73 4.57 10.50
CA GLY A 604 -6.25 5.30 11.66
C GLY A 604 -5.92 6.80 11.69
N CYS A 605 -5.28 7.36 10.65
CA CYS A 605 -4.88 8.76 10.64
C CYS A 605 -5.97 9.66 10.03
N GLY A 606 -6.66 10.45 10.87
CA GLY A 606 -7.68 11.40 10.42
C GLY A 606 -7.11 12.51 9.52
N ILE A 607 -5.84 12.89 9.70
CA ILE A 607 -5.20 13.91 8.85
C ILE A 607 -4.93 13.32 7.45
N ASP A 608 -4.50 12.06 7.35
CA ASP A 608 -4.33 11.42 6.04
C ASP A 608 -5.64 11.33 5.26
N ALA A 609 -6.77 11.18 5.94
CA ALA A 609 -8.08 11.13 5.29
C ALA A 609 -8.41 12.42 4.49
N ILE A 610 -7.85 13.56 4.89
CA ILE A 610 -8.00 14.85 4.22
C ILE A 610 -6.86 15.05 3.21
N THR A 611 -5.62 14.86 3.66
CA THR A 611 -4.44 15.22 2.87
C THR A 611 -4.22 14.31 1.66
N THR A 612 -4.74 13.08 1.67
CA THR A 612 -4.69 12.19 0.51
C THR A 612 -5.54 12.71 -0.66
N ASP A 613 -6.67 13.34 -0.38
CA ASP A 613 -7.53 13.90 -1.42
C ASP A 613 -6.87 15.13 -2.06
N GLU A 614 -6.25 16.00 -1.26
CA GLU A 614 -5.50 17.16 -1.77
C GLU A 614 -4.29 16.73 -2.63
N VAL A 615 -3.46 15.79 -2.16
CA VAL A 615 -2.32 15.29 -2.94
C VAL A 615 -2.80 14.67 -4.26
N ARG A 616 -3.90 13.92 -4.23
CA ARG A 616 -4.51 13.34 -5.43
C ARG A 616 -4.90 14.43 -6.42
N GLU A 617 -5.62 15.45 -5.96
CA GLU A 617 -6.08 16.55 -6.81
C GLU A 617 -4.93 17.33 -7.44
N ILE A 618 -3.88 17.65 -6.68
CA ILE A 618 -2.66 18.27 -7.19
C ILE A 618 -2.06 17.44 -8.33
N LEU A 619 -1.95 16.12 -8.17
CA LEU A 619 -1.34 15.23 -9.15
C LEU A 619 -2.24 15.02 -10.37
N GLU A 620 -3.51 14.62 -10.16
CA GLU A 620 -4.44 14.25 -11.24
C GLU A 620 -4.84 15.47 -12.09
N SER A 621 -4.92 16.68 -11.52
CA SER A 621 -5.17 17.91 -12.28
C SER A 621 -4.11 18.20 -13.34
N LYS A 622 -2.91 17.66 -13.18
CA LYS A 622 -1.79 17.78 -14.12
C LYS A 622 -1.47 16.48 -14.85
N GLY A 623 -2.38 15.52 -14.82
CA GLY A 623 -2.26 14.25 -15.53
C GLY A 623 -1.25 13.27 -14.90
N LYS A 624 -0.83 13.45 -13.65
CA LYS A 624 0.00 12.47 -12.93
C LYS A 624 -0.88 11.39 -12.30
N LEU A 625 -0.31 10.19 -12.14
CA LEU A 625 -0.98 9.12 -11.42
C LEU A 625 -0.87 9.32 -9.91
N TYR A 626 -1.95 9.08 -9.18
CA TYR A 626 -1.90 9.04 -7.72
C TYR A 626 -1.89 7.59 -7.22
N THR A 627 -0.89 7.26 -6.42
CA THR A 627 -0.78 5.94 -5.80
C THR A 627 -0.62 6.07 -4.29
N GLN A 628 -1.51 5.42 -3.56
CA GLN A 628 -1.55 5.38 -2.10
C GLN A 628 -1.22 3.98 -1.59
N LEU A 629 -0.30 3.88 -0.63
CA LEU A 629 0.03 2.63 0.06
C LEU A 629 -0.27 2.77 1.55
N LYS A 630 -1.08 1.86 2.07
CA LYS A 630 -1.39 1.81 3.51
C LYS A 630 -0.28 1.09 4.27
N ILE A 631 0.13 1.68 5.37
CA ILE A 631 1.14 1.15 6.29
C ILE A 631 0.53 1.04 7.69
N ASP A 632 0.15 -0.17 8.08
CA ASP A 632 -0.47 -0.48 9.36
C ASP A 632 0.24 -1.67 10.03
N GLU A 633 -0.23 -2.14 11.17
CA GLU A 633 0.36 -3.25 11.94
C GLU A 633 0.46 -4.56 11.14
N ILE A 634 -0.53 -4.78 10.28
CA ILE A 634 -0.58 -5.94 9.39
C ILE A 634 -0.50 -5.41 7.96
N ASN A 635 0.63 -5.63 7.32
CA ASN A 635 0.81 -5.23 5.94
C ASN A 635 0.94 -6.46 5.03
N ASN A 636 0.08 -6.51 4.03
CA ASN A 636 0.21 -7.44 2.92
C ASN A 636 1.01 -6.77 1.80
N LEU A 637 2.32 -7.06 1.72
CA LEU A 637 3.18 -6.55 0.65
C LEU A 637 2.73 -6.99 -0.75
N GLY A 638 1.92 -8.04 -0.86
CA GLY A 638 1.30 -8.45 -2.11
C GLY A 638 0.44 -7.35 -2.72
N ALA A 639 -0.41 -6.71 -1.90
CA ALA A 639 -1.23 -5.59 -2.34
C ALA A 639 -0.38 -4.38 -2.77
N ALA A 640 0.66 -4.04 -2.00
CA ALA A 640 1.60 -2.98 -2.35
C ALA A 640 2.34 -3.30 -3.66
N LYS A 641 2.76 -4.55 -3.88
CA LYS A 641 3.42 -5.00 -5.10
C LYS A 641 2.52 -4.89 -6.33
N ILE A 642 1.24 -5.28 -6.21
CA ILE A 642 0.27 -5.14 -7.30
C ILE A 642 0.09 -3.66 -7.66
N ARG A 643 -0.11 -2.77 -6.68
CA ARG A 643 -0.28 -1.33 -6.90
C ARG A 643 0.95 -0.70 -7.57
N LEU A 644 2.14 -1.03 -7.10
CA LEU A 644 3.39 -0.51 -7.68
C LEU A 644 3.63 -1.04 -9.10
N ARG A 645 3.37 -2.33 -9.36
CA ARG A 645 3.46 -2.89 -10.71
C ARG A 645 2.43 -2.28 -11.66
N SER A 646 1.23 -2.01 -11.17
CA SER A 646 0.20 -1.30 -11.95
C SER A 646 0.63 0.13 -12.27
N LEU A 647 1.24 0.82 -11.31
CA LEU A 647 1.81 2.15 -11.54
C LEU A 647 2.90 2.11 -12.62
N VAL A 648 3.86 1.17 -12.52
CA VAL A 648 4.93 1.00 -13.52
C VAL A 648 4.34 0.77 -14.91
N ALA A 649 3.40 -0.17 -15.03
CA ALA A 649 2.76 -0.47 -16.30
C ALA A 649 2.04 0.75 -16.89
N ALA A 650 1.30 1.51 -16.08
CA ALA A 650 0.65 2.73 -16.54
C ALA A 650 1.64 3.85 -16.90
N MET A 651 2.82 3.90 -16.28
CA MET A 651 3.90 4.80 -16.67
C MET A 651 4.57 4.38 -18.00
N ASP A 652 4.59 3.09 -18.33
CA ASP A 652 5.16 2.57 -19.57
C ASP A 652 4.24 2.76 -20.78
N GLU A 653 2.92 2.85 -20.54
CA GLU A 653 1.91 3.06 -21.58
C GLU A 653 1.70 4.55 -21.93
N ARG A 654 2.18 5.48 -21.10
CA ARG A 654 2.14 6.94 -21.32
C ARG A 654 3.38 7.44 -22.01
#